data_1a50df45eafeeba46b514a28be8f6cad
#
_entry.id   1a50df45eafeeba46b514a28be8f6cad
#
_cell.length_a   1.000
_cell.length_b   1.000
_cell.length_c   1.000
_cell.angle_alpha   90.00
_cell.angle_beta   90.00
_cell.angle_gamma   90.00
#
_symmetry.space_group_name_H-M   'P 1'
#
loop_
_entity.id
_entity.type
_entity.pdbx_description
1 polymer ?
#
loop_
_entity_poly.entity_id
_entity_poly.type
_entity_poly.pdbx_seq_one_letter_code
_entity_poly.pdbx_strand_id
1 'polypeptide(L)'
;MKRFWIWFQTEYKRAALRLPAALGRAVILLCLVGMIAFCAQKIRLASADREPVQIGYAAEESPLIRMAVSYVENMEAVKGLCRFVPVAEEEGKALLAEGELAALLVLPENMIEGILSGSNEPAGLYLAENPSPTGLVFEELANAATGLLAVAQAEIYAAHALTEYFHVEPYGLEQMYQELDTFNLGIVTEREQFFRFRQLSETGNTGFAVYYASAFFTVYLLAAGMFLGGLLKRDGEEMLLLQKRGGISYAAQFLGRSVITAGCLLLLLFVTGFLWLSGSVREAVRISWSLQGVLLVVLAVFCVASCLQFIYLLAESARSAILPAGFAVVFMCYISGCFVPSAILPQVVNRLAVVMPTTYIKAAFTAVFSGSGTAFWKTAAALCLFCGLFWLCSLFVVQFGGSRQRGEKEVSAGTQRAVDRCSGSRTKKKPLLFWILAKRLLWKKTIWVCLAGMVLLSVLQYNLEKQSDTVITAAVYTPDTELRELISEYDGLVHFLVCSDSEEVKRNVMRGNAECGYILQEDLQKKILVGDGVWSIEVYEKADSTMTRVVNEVLFERIFYAISAEWFEGYIAEHEMFADVLQEVGEEALREEAGRQFVRKLSDDSTFSFEKLSISDTVEPDEGGAGGNAEGGKPEMMGSRAEAHTAYPTKAAAGTGIVLCGIVGVLEALQDIRKRRFRGETALFAGIFTVLQPVLCGTAAALFIVGMTGKWSGFGGAAAALLLLAAAVFLVGIGAVRLAKRIVEG
;
A
#
# COMPACT_ATOMS: atom_id res chain seq x y z
N MET A 1 21.36 -28.85 -42.51
CA MET A 1 20.29 -29.35 -41.63
C MET A 1 20.73 -30.55 -40.75
N LYS A 2 21.37 -31.61 -41.25
CA LYS A 2 21.81 -32.75 -40.39
C LYS A 2 22.69 -32.36 -39.21
N ARG A 3 23.67 -31.44 -39.38
CA ARG A 3 24.59 -30.99 -38.32
C ARG A 3 23.88 -30.18 -37.23
N PHE A 4 22.90 -29.35 -37.57
CA PHE A 4 22.06 -28.62 -36.61
C PHE A 4 21.21 -29.58 -35.76
N TRP A 5 20.63 -30.63 -36.40
CA TRP A 5 19.81 -31.61 -35.68
C TRP A 5 20.61 -32.44 -34.69
N ILE A 6 21.82 -32.86 -35.04
CA ILE A 6 22.74 -33.57 -34.13
C ILE A 6 23.09 -32.69 -32.91
N TRP A 7 23.42 -31.40 -33.18
CA TRP A 7 23.70 -30.44 -32.11
C TRP A 7 22.47 -30.22 -31.22
N PHE A 8 21.30 -30.04 -31.80
CA PHE A 8 20.04 -29.87 -31.07
C PHE A 8 19.70 -31.08 -30.19
N GLN A 9 19.89 -32.28 -30.68
CA GLN A 9 19.71 -33.49 -29.86
C GLN A 9 20.69 -33.60 -28.70
N THR A 10 21.93 -33.15 -28.86
CA THR A 10 22.92 -33.14 -27.76
C THR A 10 22.56 -32.10 -26.69
N GLU A 11 22.09 -30.92 -27.07
CA GLU A 11 21.63 -29.90 -26.15
C GLU A 11 20.33 -30.36 -25.44
N TYR A 12 19.42 -31.00 -26.14
CA TYR A 12 18.20 -31.59 -25.57
C TYR A 12 18.52 -32.65 -24.51
N LYS A 13 19.41 -33.59 -24.80
CA LYS A 13 19.88 -34.61 -23.82
C LYS A 13 20.50 -33.95 -22.59
N ARG A 14 21.30 -32.90 -22.78
CA ARG A 14 21.90 -32.11 -21.69
C ARG A 14 20.82 -31.43 -20.84
N ALA A 15 19.77 -30.92 -21.47
CA ALA A 15 18.61 -30.32 -20.77
C ALA A 15 17.85 -31.39 -19.97
N ALA A 16 17.56 -32.52 -20.56
CA ALA A 16 16.83 -33.61 -19.92
C ALA A 16 17.56 -34.13 -18.66
N LEU A 17 18.88 -34.22 -18.67
CA LEU A 17 19.68 -34.62 -17.49
C LEU A 17 19.63 -33.59 -16.34
N ARG A 18 19.42 -32.33 -16.64
CA ARG A 18 19.35 -31.25 -15.62
C ARG A 18 17.93 -30.96 -15.14
N LEU A 19 16.93 -31.40 -15.90
CA LEU A 19 15.53 -31.14 -15.63
C LEU A 19 15.06 -31.64 -14.26
N PRO A 20 15.41 -32.88 -13.79
CA PRO A 20 14.97 -33.35 -12.48
C PRO A 20 15.44 -32.46 -11.32
N ALA A 21 16.69 -31.98 -11.39
CA ALA A 21 17.22 -31.08 -10.37
C ALA A 21 16.57 -29.67 -10.42
N ALA A 22 16.19 -29.21 -11.60
CA ALA A 22 15.45 -27.96 -11.76
C ALA A 22 14.01 -28.11 -11.23
N LEU A 23 13.37 -29.24 -11.52
CA LEU A 23 12.03 -29.59 -11.06
C LEU A 23 11.97 -29.69 -9.52
N GLY A 24 12.94 -30.36 -8.90
CA GLY A 24 13.03 -30.39 -7.43
C GLY A 24 13.14 -29.00 -6.79
N ARG A 25 13.95 -28.11 -7.36
CA ARG A 25 14.06 -26.71 -6.87
C ARG A 25 12.79 -25.92 -7.11
N ALA A 26 12.11 -26.12 -8.22
CA ALA A 26 10.86 -25.46 -8.53
C ALA A 26 9.73 -25.90 -7.58
N VAL A 27 9.68 -27.20 -7.21
CA VAL A 27 8.75 -27.73 -6.19
C VAL A 27 9.06 -27.14 -4.81
N ILE A 28 10.33 -27.06 -4.41
CA ILE A 28 10.73 -26.43 -3.14
C ILE A 28 10.29 -24.96 -3.12
N LEU A 29 10.47 -24.22 -4.21
CA LEU A 29 10.00 -22.84 -4.33
C LEU A 29 8.48 -22.76 -4.17
N LEU A 30 7.74 -23.66 -4.80
CA LEU A 30 6.27 -23.71 -4.69
C LEU A 30 5.84 -23.98 -3.24
N CYS A 31 6.47 -24.96 -2.56
CA CYS A 31 6.20 -25.25 -1.15
C CYS A 31 6.50 -24.05 -0.24
N LEU A 32 7.60 -23.35 -0.49
CA LEU A 32 7.98 -22.17 0.29
C LEU A 32 6.96 -21.02 0.11
N VAL A 33 6.54 -20.74 -1.12
CA VAL A 33 5.52 -19.73 -1.40
C VAL A 33 4.18 -20.16 -0.82
N GLY A 34 3.80 -21.43 -0.93
CA GLY A 34 2.60 -21.98 -0.31
C GLY A 34 2.59 -21.83 1.22
N MET A 35 3.72 -22.07 1.86
CA MET A 35 3.89 -21.86 3.31
C MET A 35 3.74 -20.38 3.69
N ILE A 36 4.35 -19.47 2.94
CA ILE A 36 4.20 -18.02 3.18
C ILE A 36 2.74 -17.59 3.01
N ALA A 37 2.07 -18.04 1.96
CA ALA A 37 0.65 -17.75 1.72
C ALA A 37 -0.23 -18.29 2.85
N PHE A 38 0.03 -19.51 3.33
CA PHE A 38 -0.67 -20.11 4.47
C PHE A 38 -0.46 -19.33 5.77
N CYS A 39 0.78 -18.89 6.05
CA CYS A 39 1.07 -18.05 7.22
C CYS A 39 0.37 -16.68 7.11
N ALA A 40 0.40 -16.06 5.94
CA ALA A 40 -0.29 -14.79 5.70
C ALA A 40 -1.81 -14.91 5.88
N GLN A 41 -2.41 -16.02 5.41
CA GLN A 41 -3.83 -16.30 5.61
C GLN A 41 -4.17 -16.48 7.11
N LYS A 42 -3.31 -17.18 7.86
CA LYS A 42 -3.51 -17.34 9.32
C LYS A 42 -3.41 -16.01 10.06
N ILE A 43 -2.46 -15.15 9.69
CA ILE A 43 -2.32 -13.80 10.26
C ILE A 43 -3.57 -12.97 9.94
N ARG A 44 -4.06 -13.02 8.69
CA ARG A 44 -5.27 -12.30 8.27
C ARG A 44 -6.52 -12.79 9.02
N LEU A 45 -6.68 -14.10 9.23
CA LEU A 45 -7.78 -14.66 10.00
C LEU A 45 -7.69 -14.23 11.47
N ALA A 46 -6.50 -14.22 12.07
CA ALA A 46 -6.30 -13.73 13.43
C ALA A 46 -6.55 -12.22 13.58
N SER A 47 -6.39 -11.46 12.49
CA SER A 47 -6.69 -10.01 12.47
C SER A 47 -8.17 -9.73 12.20
N ALA A 48 -8.92 -10.67 11.64
CA ALA A 48 -10.34 -10.55 11.38
C ALA A 48 -11.20 -10.79 12.64
N ASP A 49 -10.67 -11.52 13.62
CA ASP A 49 -11.31 -11.75 14.95
C ASP A 49 -10.93 -10.61 15.94
N ARG A 50 -10.90 -9.36 15.48
CA ARG A 50 -10.76 -8.24 16.42
C ARG A 50 -12.08 -8.07 17.15
N GLU A 51 -12.02 -8.14 18.48
CA GLU A 51 -13.15 -7.79 19.34
C GLU A 51 -13.52 -6.31 19.07
N PRO A 52 -14.84 -5.98 19.04
CA PRO A 52 -15.28 -4.61 18.90
C PRO A 52 -14.69 -3.75 20.03
N VAL A 53 -14.29 -2.54 19.68
CA VAL A 53 -13.66 -1.62 20.62
C VAL A 53 -14.68 -1.17 21.65
N GLN A 54 -14.31 -1.20 22.93
CA GLN A 54 -15.20 -0.82 24.01
C GLN A 54 -15.21 0.70 24.19
N ILE A 55 -16.40 1.30 24.17
CA ILE A 55 -16.67 2.70 24.47
C ILE A 55 -17.47 2.76 25.76
N GLY A 56 -16.93 3.41 26.78
CA GLY A 56 -17.66 3.64 28.03
C GLY A 56 -18.70 4.74 27.85
N TYR A 57 -19.85 4.61 28.52
CA TYR A 57 -20.74 5.75 28.66
C TYR A 57 -21.26 5.83 30.10
N ALA A 58 -21.21 7.04 30.64
CA ALA A 58 -21.77 7.39 31.95
C ALA A 58 -22.99 8.29 31.71
N ALA A 59 -24.15 7.81 32.14
CA ALA A 59 -25.41 8.52 31.98
C ALA A 59 -26.39 8.09 33.08
N GLU A 60 -27.37 8.95 33.38
CA GLU A 60 -28.49 8.59 34.24
C GLU A 60 -29.28 7.39 33.66
N GLU A 61 -29.71 6.44 34.49
CA GLU A 61 -30.49 5.30 34.04
C GLU A 61 -31.87 5.71 33.51
N SER A 62 -31.94 6.14 32.28
CA SER A 62 -33.16 6.46 31.54
C SER A 62 -33.47 5.42 30.47
N PRO A 63 -34.73 4.99 30.29
CA PRO A 63 -35.14 4.13 29.20
C PRO A 63 -34.84 4.76 27.81
N LEU A 64 -34.94 6.08 27.70
CA LEU A 64 -34.70 6.80 26.47
C LEU A 64 -33.22 6.79 26.09
N ILE A 65 -32.32 7.01 27.06
CA ILE A 65 -30.88 6.93 26.85
C ILE A 65 -30.46 5.52 26.41
N ARG A 66 -30.99 4.46 27.05
CA ARG A 66 -30.74 3.08 26.64
C ARG A 66 -31.22 2.80 25.22
N MET A 67 -32.37 3.34 24.81
CA MET A 67 -32.90 3.19 23.47
C MET A 67 -32.01 3.96 22.45
N ALA A 68 -31.58 5.17 22.78
CA ALA A 68 -30.66 5.95 21.94
C ALA A 68 -29.30 5.26 21.77
N VAL A 69 -28.69 4.78 22.85
CA VAL A 69 -27.43 4.01 22.77
C VAL A 69 -27.61 2.75 21.94
N SER A 70 -28.70 1.99 22.14
CA SER A 70 -28.98 0.81 21.32
C SER A 70 -29.21 1.13 19.86
N TYR A 71 -29.79 2.29 19.55
CA TYR A 71 -29.93 2.76 18.16
C TYR A 71 -28.57 3.05 17.54
N VAL A 72 -27.71 3.81 18.25
CA VAL A 72 -26.35 4.13 17.79
C VAL A 72 -25.51 2.85 17.60
N GLU A 73 -25.58 1.89 18.53
CA GLU A 73 -24.83 0.62 18.44
C GLU A 73 -25.24 -0.21 17.21
N ASN A 74 -26.50 -0.10 16.79
CA ASN A 74 -27.02 -0.82 15.63
C ASN A 74 -26.85 -0.07 14.29
N MET A 75 -26.39 1.20 14.31
CA MET A 75 -26.07 1.93 13.08
C MET A 75 -24.97 1.23 12.29
N GLU A 76 -25.09 1.17 10.98
CA GLU A 76 -24.09 0.50 10.13
C GLU A 76 -22.67 1.08 10.26
N ALA A 77 -22.55 2.35 10.62
CA ALA A 77 -21.28 3.03 10.83
C ALA A 77 -20.56 2.55 12.11
N VAL A 78 -21.30 2.12 13.12
CA VAL A 78 -20.81 1.74 14.45
C VAL A 78 -20.79 0.24 14.65
N LYS A 79 -21.74 -0.45 14.01
CA LYS A 79 -21.95 -1.89 14.15
C LYS A 79 -20.71 -2.71 13.84
N GLY A 80 -20.24 -3.43 14.85
CA GLY A 80 -19.04 -4.26 14.73
C GLY A 80 -17.71 -3.50 14.86
N LEU A 81 -17.72 -2.18 14.92
CA LEU A 81 -16.54 -1.35 15.24
C LEU A 81 -16.48 -1.08 16.75
N CYS A 82 -17.58 -0.63 17.33
CA CYS A 82 -17.68 -0.21 18.72
C CYS A 82 -18.74 -1.03 19.47
N ARG A 83 -18.54 -1.18 20.78
CA ARG A 83 -19.51 -1.71 21.73
C ARG A 83 -19.61 -0.77 22.92
N PHE A 84 -20.81 -0.34 23.24
CA PHE A 84 -21.06 0.56 24.34
C PHE A 84 -21.21 -0.21 25.66
N VAL A 85 -20.49 0.24 26.70
CA VAL A 85 -20.49 -0.36 28.01
C VAL A 85 -20.92 0.70 29.03
N PRO A 86 -22.02 0.50 29.78
CA PRO A 86 -22.40 1.43 30.84
C PRO A 86 -21.39 1.33 32.00
N VAL A 87 -20.80 2.46 32.37
CA VAL A 87 -19.81 2.56 33.45
C VAL A 87 -20.08 3.81 34.29
N ALA A 88 -19.69 3.79 35.55
CA ALA A 88 -19.68 5.00 36.35
C ALA A 88 -18.53 5.92 35.86
N GLU A 89 -18.69 7.24 35.95
CA GLU A 89 -17.72 8.19 35.40
C GLU A 89 -16.30 7.97 35.90
N GLU A 90 -16.12 7.80 37.22
CA GLU A 90 -14.80 7.58 37.84
C GLU A 90 -14.18 6.22 37.45
N GLU A 91 -15.00 5.18 37.38
CA GLU A 91 -14.58 3.85 36.90
C GLU A 91 -14.21 3.91 35.40
N GLY A 92 -15.00 4.61 34.59
CA GLY A 92 -14.77 4.80 33.18
C GLY A 92 -13.45 5.55 32.90
N LYS A 93 -13.13 6.59 33.69
CA LYS A 93 -11.83 7.29 33.60
C LYS A 93 -10.66 6.39 33.94
N ALA A 94 -10.80 5.52 34.94
CA ALA A 94 -9.77 4.55 35.31
C ALA A 94 -9.54 3.52 34.19
N LEU A 95 -10.62 2.93 33.63
CA LEU A 95 -10.56 1.97 32.52
C LEU A 95 -9.99 2.60 31.23
N LEU A 96 -10.28 3.89 31.00
CA LEU A 96 -9.72 4.62 29.88
C LEU A 96 -8.21 4.86 30.08
N ALA A 97 -7.76 5.15 31.32
CA ALA A 97 -6.34 5.29 31.65
C ALA A 97 -5.57 3.96 31.51
N GLU A 98 -6.19 2.83 31.82
CA GLU A 98 -5.65 1.48 31.64
C GLU A 98 -5.66 1.01 30.19
N GLY A 99 -6.37 1.74 29.30
CA GLY A 99 -6.49 1.41 27.86
C GLY A 99 -7.49 0.29 27.55
N GLU A 100 -8.36 -0.08 28.50
CA GLU A 100 -9.46 -1.02 28.30
C GLU A 100 -10.62 -0.39 27.53
N LEU A 101 -10.82 0.93 27.69
CA LEU A 101 -11.74 1.73 26.88
C LEU A 101 -10.99 2.58 25.87
N ALA A 102 -11.59 2.80 24.71
CA ALA A 102 -11.04 3.70 23.68
C ALA A 102 -11.50 5.17 23.84
N ALA A 103 -12.70 5.35 24.39
CA ALA A 103 -13.29 6.64 24.73
C ALA A 103 -14.31 6.45 25.87
N LEU A 104 -14.60 7.54 26.59
CA LEU A 104 -15.65 7.59 27.60
C LEU A 104 -16.54 8.79 27.30
N LEU A 105 -17.84 8.54 27.13
CA LEU A 105 -18.87 9.54 26.95
C LEU A 105 -19.58 9.79 28.28
N VAL A 106 -19.57 11.01 28.77
CA VAL A 106 -20.28 11.43 29.97
C VAL A 106 -21.44 12.34 29.57
N LEU A 107 -22.66 11.87 29.75
CA LEU A 107 -23.86 12.63 29.43
C LEU A 107 -24.35 13.39 30.66
N PRO A 108 -24.76 14.67 30.54
CA PRO A 108 -25.30 15.44 31.66
C PRO A 108 -26.61 14.82 32.17
N GLU A 109 -26.88 14.95 33.47
CA GLU A 109 -28.04 14.33 34.15
C GLU A 109 -29.39 14.80 33.55
N ASN A 110 -29.50 16.06 33.08
CA ASN A 110 -30.72 16.61 32.50
C ASN A 110 -30.64 16.78 30.98
N MET A 111 -29.87 15.94 30.27
CA MET A 111 -29.64 16.07 28.84
C MET A 111 -30.94 16.23 28.01
N ILE A 112 -31.95 15.38 28.28
CA ILE A 112 -33.19 15.38 27.51
C ILE A 112 -34.00 16.67 27.79
N GLU A 113 -34.08 17.08 29.03
CA GLU A 113 -34.76 18.33 29.39
C GLU A 113 -34.00 19.53 28.82
N GLY A 114 -32.66 19.50 28.83
CA GLY A 114 -31.79 20.51 28.23
C GLY A 114 -32.05 20.69 26.74
N ILE A 115 -32.12 19.55 25.99
CA ILE A 115 -32.43 19.55 24.56
C ILE A 115 -33.80 20.15 24.28
N LEU A 116 -34.80 19.79 25.09
CA LEU A 116 -36.18 20.27 24.91
C LEU A 116 -36.38 21.75 25.34
N SER A 117 -35.67 22.21 26.36
CA SER A 117 -35.77 23.55 26.90
C SER A 117 -34.82 24.58 26.28
N GLY A 118 -33.83 24.11 25.53
CA GLY A 118 -32.78 24.99 24.99
C GLY A 118 -31.70 25.37 25.98
N SER A 119 -31.68 24.74 27.17
CA SER A 119 -30.63 24.95 28.18
C SER A 119 -29.62 23.79 28.12
N ASN A 120 -28.98 23.61 26.97
CA ASN A 120 -28.07 22.50 26.74
C ASN A 120 -26.79 22.61 27.58
N GLU A 121 -26.48 21.56 28.31
CA GLU A 121 -25.18 21.37 28.93
C GLU A 121 -24.33 20.48 27.99
N PRO A 122 -23.05 20.80 27.74
CA PRO A 122 -22.21 20.00 26.85
C PRO A 122 -21.96 18.60 27.44
N ALA A 123 -22.00 17.59 26.59
CA ALA A 123 -21.59 16.25 27.01
C ALA A 123 -20.06 16.13 27.01
N GLY A 124 -19.49 15.46 28.01
CA GLY A 124 -18.04 15.25 28.11
C GLY A 124 -17.60 14.04 27.27
N LEU A 125 -16.67 14.26 26.36
CA LEU A 125 -15.98 13.19 25.64
C LEU A 125 -14.54 13.08 26.13
N TYR A 126 -14.27 12.07 26.97
CA TYR A 126 -12.93 11.80 27.47
C TYR A 126 -12.17 10.87 26.54
N LEU A 127 -10.96 11.27 26.17
CA LEU A 127 -10.00 10.51 25.39
C LEU A 127 -8.71 10.33 26.18
N ALA A 128 -7.97 9.26 25.90
CA ALA A 128 -6.62 9.10 26.45
C ALA A 128 -5.68 10.19 25.90
N GLU A 129 -4.61 10.51 26.62
CA GLU A 129 -3.59 11.50 26.20
C GLU A 129 -2.99 11.17 24.81
N ASN A 130 -2.89 9.86 24.50
CA ASN A 130 -2.56 9.36 23.16
C ASN A 130 -3.71 8.50 22.65
N PRO A 131 -4.75 9.10 22.05
CA PRO A 131 -5.95 8.38 21.68
C PRO A 131 -5.66 7.29 20.64
N SER A 132 -6.32 6.16 20.78
CA SER A 132 -6.27 5.11 19.77
C SER A 132 -6.89 5.61 18.45
N PRO A 133 -6.49 5.07 17.30
CA PRO A 133 -7.15 5.42 16.03
C PRO A 133 -8.66 5.24 16.05
N THR A 134 -9.15 4.27 16.81
CA THR A 134 -10.59 4.03 17.02
C THR A 134 -11.23 5.06 17.93
N GLY A 135 -10.53 5.59 18.92
CA GLY A 135 -11.00 6.69 19.74
C GLY A 135 -11.18 7.98 18.92
N LEU A 136 -10.24 8.27 18.02
CA LEU A 136 -10.35 9.39 17.08
C LEU A 136 -11.52 9.23 16.09
N VAL A 137 -11.73 8.02 15.59
CA VAL A 137 -12.89 7.72 14.72
C VAL A 137 -14.20 7.89 15.46
N PHE A 138 -14.24 7.50 16.73
CA PHE A 138 -15.44 7.71 17.56
C PHE A 138 -15.69 9.19 17.83
N GLU A 139 -14.65 9.97 18.12
CA GLU A 139 -14.73 11.44 18.23
C GLU A 139 -15.37 12.05 16.99
N GLU A 140 -14.94 11.62 15.80
CA GLU A 140 -15.46 12.12 14.54
C GLU A 140 -16.95 11.78 14.34
N LEU A 141 -17.34 10.53 14.68
CA LEU A 141 -18.75 10.12 14.64
C LEU A 141 -19.61 10.90 15.64
N ALA A 142 -19.08 11.15 16.84
CA ALA A 142 -19.77 11.93 17.85
C ALA A 142 -19.96 13.37 17.37
N ASN A 143 -18.93 13.97 16.77
CA ASN A 143 -19.03 15.32 16.19
C ASN A 143 -20.07 15.40 15.05
N ALA A 144 -20.09 14.40 14.16
CA ALA A 144 -21.08 14.34 13.10
C ALA A 144 -22.52 14.21 13.66
N ALA A 145 -22.70 13.36 14.67
CA ALA A 145 -24.01 13.18 15.31
C ALA A 145 -24.50 14.44 16.04
N THR A 146 -23.61 15.12 16.76
CA THR A 146 -23.95 16.41 17.38
C THR A 146 -24.22 17.50 16.36
N GLY A 147 -23.49 17.51 15.22
CA GLY A 147 -23.74 18.43 14.13
C GLY A 147 -25.16 18.30 13.57
N LEU A 148 -25.64 17.07 13.37
CA LEU A 148 -27.02 16.81 12.94
C LEU A 148 -28.04 17.34 13.97
N LEU A 149 -27.81 17.09 15.25
CA LEU A 149 -28.69 17.56 16.32
C LEU A 149 -28.66 19.09 16.45
N ALA A 150 -27.47 19.70 16.36
CA ALA A 150 -27.31 21.14 16.43
C ALA A 150 -28.04 21.85 15.28
N VAL A 151 -28.01 21.31 14.05
CA VAL A 151 -28.76 21.84 12.91
C VAL A 151 -30.27 21.81 13.18
N ALA A 152 -30.81 20.68 13.65
CA ALA A 152 -32.23 20.56 13.97
C ALA A 152 -32.67 21.52 15.12
N GLN A 153 -31.85 21.65 16.15
CA GLN A 153 -32.11 22.62 17.24
C GLN A 153 -32.02 24.08 16.75
N ALA A 154 -31.06 24.39 15.87
CA ALA A 154 -30.90 25.72 15.33
C ALA A 154 -32.13 26.18 14.54
N GLU A 155 -32.78 25.27 13.78
CA GLU A 155 -34.05 25.57 13.10
C GLU A 155 -35.16 25.95 14.07
N ILE A 156 -35.34 25.16 15.14
CA ILE A 156 -36.38 25.41 16.16
C ILE A 156 -36.11 26.76 16.88
N TYR A 157 -34.87 27.01 17.27
CA TYR A 157 -34.50 28.23 17.94
C TYR A 157 -34.53 29.46 17.04
N ALA A 158 -34.20 29.31 15.74
CA ALA A 158 -34.31 30.34 14.75
C ALA A 158 -35.78 30.69 14.48
N ALA A 159 -36.65 29.69 14.38
CA ALA A 159 -38.09 29.89 14.25
C ALA A 159 -38.66 30.66 15.42
N HIS A 160 -38.27 30.32 16.67
CA HIS A 160 -38.64 31.11 17.85
C HIS A 160 -38.09 32.55 17.80
N ALA A 161 -36.83 32.73 17.46
CA ALA A 161 -36.21 34.06 17.34
C ALA A 161 -36.89 34.92 16.27
N LEU A 162 -37.36 34.35 15.18
CA LEU A 162 -38.09 35.05 14.13
C LEU A 162 -39.47 35.55 14.62
N THR A 163 -40.18 34.76 15.44
CA THR A 163 -41.45 35.21 16.03
C THR A 163 -41.25 36.41 16.98
N GLU A 164 -40.17 36.41 17.76
CA GLU A 164 -39.82 37.56 18.59
C GLU A 164 -39.38 38.76 17.75
N TYR A 165 -38.56 38.55 16.71
CA TYR A 165 -38.03 39.65 15.89
C TYR A 165 -39.13 40.39 15.11
N PHE A 166 -40.08 39.64 14.52
CA PHE A 166 -41.19 40.19 13.76
C PHE A 166 -42.44 40.45 14.61
N HIS A 167 -42.37 40.20 15.93
CA HIS A 167 -43.51 40.39 16.86
C HIS A 167 -44.77 39.61 16.44
N VAL A 168 -44.58 38.38 15.91
CA VAL A 168 -45.67 37.49 15.51
C VAL A 168 -46.23 36.83 16.77
N GLU A 169 -47.56 36.73 16.88
CA GLU A 169 -48.18 36.02 18.00
C GLU A 169 -47.80 34.50 17.93
N PRO A 170 -47.43 33.88 19.06
CA PRO A 170 -46.93 32.52 19.10
C PRO A 170 -48.00 31.44 18.89
N TYR A 171 -49.12 31.81 18.29
CA TYR A 171 -50.22 30.86 18.01
C TYR A 171 -49.81 29.94 16.83
N GLY A 172 -49.69 28.62 17.10
CA GLY A 172 -49.23 27.66 16.13
C GLY A 172 -47.76 27.30 16.17
N LEU A 173 -46.98 27.94 17.05
CA LEU A 173 -45.53 27.67 17.20
C LEU A 173 -45.21 26.20 17.53
N GLU A 174 -46.03 25.59 18.39
CA GLU A 174 -45.88 24.15 18.74
C GLU A 174 -46.10 23.25 17.55
N GLN A 175 -47.07 23.57 16.69
CA GLN A 175 -47.29 22.81 15.43
C GLN A 175 -46.10 22.99 14.48
N MET A 176 -45.57 24.19 14.36
CA MET A 176 -44.37 24.45 13.56
C MET A 176 -43.17 23.66 14.05
N TYR A 177 -42.94 23.56 15.37
CA TYR A 177 -41.87 22.70 15.90
C TYR A 177 -42.06 21.24 15.56
N GLN A 178 -43.28 20.69 15.63
CA GLN A 178 -43.59 19.32 15.24
C GLN A 178 -43.35 19.06 13.74
N GLU A 179 -43.61 20.07 12.90
CA GLU A 179 -43.35 19.96 11.45
C GLU A 179 -41.82 19.97 11.18
N LEU A 180 -41.05 20.85 11.85
CA LEU A 180 -39.59 20.91 11.79
C LEU A 180 -38.97 19.57 12.26
N ASP A 181 -39.41 19.07 13.42
CA ASP A 181 -38.94 17.77 13.95
C ASP A 181 -39.26 16.61 13.00
N THR A 182 -40.46 16.59 12.41
CA THR A 182 -40.88 15.55 11.47
C THR A 182 -40.02 15.57 10.22
N PHE A 183 -39.71 16.73 9.70
CA PHE A 183 -38.83 16.91 8.54
C PHE A 183 -37.41 16.41 8.84
N ASN A 184 -36.80 16.90 9.93
CA ASN A 184 -35.44 16.55 10.33
C ASN A 184 -35.31 15.06 10.61
N LEU A 185 -36.23 14.50 11.38
CA LEU A 185 -36.23 13.06 11.68
C LEU A 185 -36.42 12.22 10.41
N GLY A 186 -37.26 12.65 9.49
CA GLY A 186 -37.48 12.00 8.21
C GLY A 186 -36.18 11.88 7.41
N ILE A 187 -35.48 12.99 7.18
CA ILE A 187 -34.22 13.01 6.41
C ILE A 187 -33.12 12.19 7.12
N VAL A 188 -32.96 12.36 8.43
CA VAL A 188 -31.93 11.65 9.19
C VAL A 188 -32.17 10.13 9.22
N THR A 189 -33.43 9.70 9.34
CA THR A 189 -33.75 8.25 9.35
C THR A 189 -33.65 7.60 7.97
N GLU A 190 -33.92 8.35 6.91
CA GLU A 190 -33.85 7.86 5.53
C GLU A 190 -32.48 8.02 4.87
N ARG A 191 -31.48 8.61 5.57
CA ARG A 191 -30.18 8.99 4.99
C ARG A 191 -29.44 7.88 4.27
N GLU A 192 -29.56 6.64 4.73
CA GLU A 192 -28.90 5.49 4.09
C GLU A 192 -29.39 5.24 2.65
N GLN A 193 -30.63 5.63 2.33
CA GLN A 193 -31.21 5.47 1.01
C GLN A 193 -30.59 6.39 -0.04
N PHE A 194 -29.95 7.47 0.39
CA PHE A 194 -29.30 8.42 -0.53
C PHE A 194 -28.01 7.87 -1.12
N PHE A 195 -27.36 6.93 -0.43
CA PHE A 195 -26.07 6.38 -0.80
C PHE A 195 -26.20 5.10 -1.63
N ARG A 196 -25.53 5.09 -2.78
CA ARG A 196 -25.40 3.91 -3.64
C ARG A 196 -23.98 3.40 -3.65
N PHE A 197 -23.73 2.29 -2.96
CA PHE A 197 -22.40 1.71 -2.86
C PHE A 197 -21.98 0.97 -4.12
N ARG A 198 -20.77 1.25 -4.58
CA ARG A 198 -20.11 0.59 -5.69
C ARG A 198 -18.69 0.17 -5.28
N GLN A 199 -18.46 -1.10 -5.20
CA GLN A 199 -17.12 -1.61 -4.89
C GLN A 199 -16.19 -1.44 -6.08
N LEU A 200 -15.06 -0.76 -5.84
CA LEU A 200 -13.95 -0.67 -6.78
C LEU A 200 -12.97 -1.81 -6.50
N SER A 201 -12.74 -2.63 -7.50
CA SER A 201 -11.70 -3.65 -7.41
C SER A 201 -10.34 -3.01 -7.67
N GLU A 202 -9.41 -3.14 -6.72
CA GLU A 202 -8.00 -2.72 -6.89
C GLU A 202 -7.33 -3.43 -8.07
N THR A 203 -7.89 -4.56 -8.47
CA THR A 203 -7.42 -5.36 -9.61
C THR A 203 -8.08 -4.95 -10.93
N GLY A 204 -8.86 -3.86 -10.96
CA GLY A 204 -9.62 -3.42 -12.12
C GLY A 204 -10.75 -4.39 -12.48
N ASN A 205 -10.98 -4.63 -13.78
CA ASN A 205 -12.03 -5.54 -14.26
C ASN A 205 -11.71 -7.03 -14.05
N THR A 206 -10.59 -7.37 -13.42
CA THR A 206 -10.18 -8.76 -13.15
C THR A 206 -10.43 -9.09 -11.68
N GLY A 207 -11.12 -10.20 -11.41
CA GLY A 207 -11.32 -10.65 -10.03
C GLY A 207 -9.99 -10.86 -9.30
N PHE A 208 -9.97 -10.59 -8.00
CA PHE A 208 -8.79 -10.68 -7.12
C PHE A 208 -8.00 -11.99 -7.30
N ALA A 209 -8.70 -13.13 -7.26
CA ALA A 209 -8.09 -14.45 -7.41
C ALA A 209 -7.40 -14.63 -8.78
N VAL A 210 -8.02 -14.17 -9.87
CA VAL A 210 -7.48 -14.24 -11.23
C VAL A 210 -6.25 -13.35 -11.38
N TYR A 211 -6.28 -12.15 -10.78
CA TYR A 211 -5.16 -11.21 -10.82
C TYR A 211 -3.92 -11.78 -10.14
N TYR A 212 -4.06 -12.21 -8.88
CA TYR A 212 -2.93 -12.74 -8.11
C TYR A 212 -2.45 -14.11 -8.60
N ALA A 213 -3.36 -14.95 -9.14
CA ALA A 213 -2.94 -16.16 -9.83
C ALA A 213 -2.06 -15.87 -11.05
N SER A 214 -2.48 -14.90 -11.88
CA SER A 214 -1.71 -14.49 -13.07
C SER A 214 -0.34 -13.90 -12.69
N ALA A 215 -0.31 -13.07 -11.64
CA ALA A 215 0.91 -12.49 -11.09
C ALA A 215 1.84 -13.59 -10.54
N PHE A 216 1.30 -14.53 -9.76
CA PHE A 216 2.04 -15.66 -9.21
C PHE A 216 2.69 -16.51 -10.31
N PHE A 217 1.94 -16.91 -11.33
CA PHE A 217 2.50 -17.71 -12.43
C PHE A 217 3.55 -16.94 -13.22
N THR A 218 3.44 -15.63 -13.34
CA THR A 218 4.45 -14.77 -13.98
C THR A 218 5.75 -14.77 -13.18
N VAL A 219 5.69 -14.51 -11.88
CA VAL A 219 6.86 -14.52 -10.98
C VAL A 219 7.47 -15.91 -10.91
N TYR A 220 6.63 -16.95 -10.75
CA TYR A 220 7.05 -18.32 -10.69
C TYR A 220 7.80 -18.78 -11.96
N LEU A 221 7.27 -18.43 -13.13
CA LEU A 221 7.88 -18.79 -14.42
C LEU A 221 9.28 -18.17 -14.58
N LEU A 222 9.43 -16.91 -14.19
CA LEU A 222 10.73 -16.23 -14.22
C LEU A 222 11.71 -16.83 -13.20
N ALA A 223 11.26 -17.08 -11.97
CA ALA A 223 12.09 -17.67 -10.92
C ALA A 223 12.48 -19.11 -11.24
N ALA A 224 11.54 -19.93 -11.74
CA ALA A 224 11.81 -21.31 -12.20
C ALA A 224 12.81 -21.33 -13.37
N GLY A 225 12.71 -20.35 -14.27
CA GLY A 225 13.67 -20.19 -15.38
C GLY A 225 15.10 -19.93 -14.90
N MET A 226 15.29 -19.22 -13.77
CA MET A 226 16.61 -19.01 -13.19
C MET A 226 17.28 -20.32 -12.75
N PHE A 227 16.51 -21.34 -12.35
CA PHE A 227 17.06 -22.66 -12.00
C PHE A 227 17.63 -23.42 -13.21
N LEU A 228 17.24 -23.02 -14.42
CA LEU A 228 17.81 -23.53 -15.67
C LEU A 228 19.12 -22.82 -16.07
N GLY A 229 19.69 -22.00 -15.19
CA GLY A 229 20.89 -21.20 -15.46
C GLY A 229 22.07 -21.96 -16.04
N GLY A 230 22.17 -23.27 -15.75
CA GLY A 230 23.18 -24.14 -16.37
C GLY A 230 22.94 -24.42 -17.86
N LEU A 231 21.70 -24.28 -18.37
CA LEU A 231 21.34 -24.38 -19.78
C LEU A 231 21.46 -23.00 -20.46
N LEU A 232 21.09 -21.96 -19.74
CA LEU A 232 21.08 -20.57 -20.22
C LEU A 232 22.49 -20.00 -20.38
N LYS A 233 23.46 -20.52 -19.59
CA LYS A 233 24.81 -20.00 -19.66
C LYS A 233 25.47 -20.31 -20.99
N ARG A 234 26.15 -19.29 -21.51
CA ARG A 234 27.05 -19.37 -22.65
C ARG A 234 28.17 -20.40 -22.39
N ASP A 235 28.35 -21.35 -23.31
CA ASP A 235 29.60 -22.09 -23.41
C ASP A 235 30.75 -21.09 -23.69
N GLY A 236 31.98 -21.43 -23.35
CA GLY A 236 33.11 -20.54 -23.62
C GLY A 236 33.17 -20.10 -25.08
N GLU A 237 33.74 -18.90 -25.31
CA GLU A 237 33.83 -18.31 -26.68
C GLU A 237 34.40 -19.30 -27.71
N GLU A 238 35.36 -20.13 -27.27
CA GLU A 238 35.96 -21.16 -28.10
C GLU A 238 34.94 -22.17 -28.60
N MET A 239 34.01 -22.60 -27.73
CA MET A 239 32.97 -23.57 -28.10
C MET A 239 31.95 -22.97 -29.07
N LEU A 240 31.55 -21.69 -28.87
CA LEU A 240 30.65 -21.00 -29.81
C LEU A 240 31.29 -20.84 -31.17
N LEU A 241 32.58 -20.51 -31.20
CA LEU A 241 33.35 -20.41 -32.45
C LEU A 241 33.52 -21.78 -33.13
N LEU A 242 33.77 -22.86 -32.36
CA LEU A 242 33.83 -24.22 -32.89
C LEU A 242 32.50 -24.64 -33.50
N GLN A 243 31.39 -24.35 -32.84
CA GLN A 243 30.05 -24.62 -33.36
C GLN A 243 29.77 -23.82 -34.64
N LYS A 244 30.21 -22.56 -34.70
CA LYS A 244 30.12 -21.73 -35.93
C LYS A 244 30.95 -22.28 -37.06
N ARG A 245 32.19 -22.71 -36.77
CA ARG A 245 33.06 -23.38 -37.76
C ARG A 245 32.47 -24.73 -38.21
N GLY A 246 31.72 -25.39 -37.31
CA GLY A 246 30.95 -26.60 -37.61
C GLY A 246 29.71 -26.33 -38.49
N GLY A 247 29.43 -25.08 -38.88
CA GLY A 247 28.34 -24.70 -39.78
C GLY A 247 27.02 -24.36 -39.06
N ILE A 248 27.04 -24.14 -37.74
CA ILE A 248 25.85 -23.72 -36.96
C ILE A 248 25.98 -22.20 -36.67
N SER A 249 25.11 -21.41 -37.29
CA SER A 249 25.12 -19.96 -37.07
C SER A 249 24.80 -19.60 -35.62
N TYR A 250 25.26 -18.45 -35.12
CA TYR A 250 24.92 -17.97 -33.77
C TYR A 250 23.41 -17.82 -33.57
N ALA A 251 22.70 -17.34 -34.60
CA ALA A 251 21.25 -17.24 -34.60
C ALA A 251 20.57 -18.61 -34.34
N ALA A 252 21.02 -19.66 -35.03
CA ALA A 252 20.49 -21.00 -34.84
C ALA A 252 20.81 -21.60 -33.45
N GLN A 253 22.00 -21.27 -32.88
CA GLN A 253 22.36 -21.69 -31.52
C GLN A 253 21.48 -21.03 -30.48
N PHE A 254 21.21 -19.72 -30.59
CA PHE A 254 20.36 -19.01 -29.66
C PHE A 254 18.92 -19.45 -29.77
N LEU A 255 18.36 -19.55 -30.97
CA LEU A 255 16.99 -20.00 -31.19
C LEU A 255 16.79 -21.43 -30.66
N GLY A 256 17.70 -22.34 -30.95
CA GLY A 256 17.63 -23.72 -30.48
C GLY A 256 17.68 -23.82 -28.96
N ARG A 257 18.52 -23.03 -28.29
CA ARG A 257 18.55 -22.98 -26.82
C ARG A 257 17.31 -22.36 -26.23
N SER A 258 16.78 -21.28 -26.81
CA SER A 258 15.51 -20.68 -26.37
C SER A 258 14.36 -21.66 -26.49
N VAL A 259 14.28 -22.45 -27.59
CA VAL A 259 13.25 -23.50 -27.79
C VAL A 259 13.38 -24.60 -26.73
N ILE A 260 14.59 -25.11 -26.48
CA ILE A 260 14.81 -26.17 -25.47
C ILE A 260 14.46 -25.61 -24.06
N THR A 261 14.89 -24.40 -23.72
CA THR A 261 14.59 -23.78 -22.42
C THR A 261 13.10 -23.54 -22.25
N ALA A 262 12.43 -23.05 -23.30
CA ALA A 262 10.97 -22.87 -23.31
C ALA A 262 10.23 -24.20 -23.10
N GLY A 263 10.69 -25.30 -23.77
CA GLY A 263 10.15 -26.65 -23.57
C GLY A 263 10.30 -27.13 -22.12
N CYS A 264 11.45 -26.88 -21.49
CA CYS A 264 11.67 -27.18 -20.06
C CYS A 264 10.76 -26.37 -19.16
N LEU A 265 10.57 -25.07 -19.46
CA LEU A 265 9.68 -24.20 -18.69
C LEU A 265 8.22 -24.58 -18.83
N LEU A 266 7.77 -24.97 -20.03
CA LEU A 266 6.41 -25.47 -20.24
C LEU A 266 6.14 -26.73 -19.43
N LEU A 267 7.11 -27.66 -19.38
CA LEU A 267 6.99 -28.87 -18.59
C LEU A 267 6.96 -28.56 -17.08
N LEU A 268 7.80 -27.63 -16.59
CA LEU A 268 7.76 -27.15 -15.22
C LEU A 268 6.41 -26.51 -14.90
N LEU A 269 5.90 -25.66 -15.81
CA LEU A 269 4.60 -25.00 -15.66
C LEU A 269 3.45 -26.01 -15.62
N PHE A 270 3.51 -27.03 -16.47
CA PHE A 270 2.51 -28.10 -16.49
C PHE A 270 2.47 -28.90 -15.18
N VAL A 271 3.63 -29.34 -14.68
CA VAL A 271 3.73 -30.09 -13.42
C VAL A 271 3.24 -29.26 -12.24
N THR A 272 3.69 -28.02 -12.13
CA THR A 272 3.29 -27.14 -11.02
C THR A 272 1.86 -26.65 -11.12
N GLY A 273 1.37 -26.38 -12.33
CA GLY A 273 -0.04 -26.07 -12.57
C GLY A 273 -0.96 -27.23 -12.20
N PHE A 274 -0.55 -28.48 -12.52
CA PHE A 274 -1.29 -29.68 -12.12
C PHE A 274 -1.36 -29.84 -10.59
N LEU A 275 -0.23 -29.65 -9.90
CA LEU A 275 -0.17 -29.70 -8.43
C LEU A 275 -1.03 -28.60 -7.79
N TRP A 276 -1.05 -27.42 -8.36
CA TRP A 276 -1.81 -26.27 -7.82
C TRP A 276 -3.32 -26.42 -8.04
N LEU A 277 -3.73 -26.98 -9.19
CA LEU A 277 -5.13 -27.22 -9.54
C LEU A 277 -5.76 -28.41 -8.80
N SER A 278 -4.97 -29.27 -8.18
CA SER A 278 -5.47 -30.37 -7.35
C SER A 278 -5.93 -29.93 -5.94
N GLY A 279 -5.66 -28.67 -5.54
CA GLY A 279 -6.01 -28.12 -4.24
C GLY A 279 -7.29 -27.25 -4.24
N SER A 280 -7.63 -26.71 -3.06
CA SER A 280 -8.82 -25.88 -2.81
C SER A 280 -8.93 -24.60 -3.67
N VAL A 281 -7.89 -24.24 -4.41
CA VAL A 281 -7.86 -23.06 -5.29
C VAL A 281 -8.68 -23.24 -6.56
N ARG A 282 -9.05 -24.49 -6.90
CA ARG A 282 -9.83 -24.82 -8.11
C ARG A 282 -11.21 -24.15 -8.14
N GLU A 283 -11.79 -23.90 -6.96
CA GLU A 283 -13.12 -23.26 -6.85
C GLU A 283 -13.03 -21.73 -7.12
N ALA A 284 -11.93 -21.10 -6.75
CA ALA A 284 -11.73 -19.67 -6.89
C ALA A 284 -11.27 -19.22 -8.30
N VAL A 285 -10.62 -20.12 -9.05
CA VAL A 285 -10.07 -19.80 -10.38
C VAL A 285 -10.55 -20.81 -11.41
N ARG A 286 -11.56 -20.44 -12.18
CA ARG A 286 -12.01 -21.26 -13.33
C ARG A 286 -11.06 -21.06 -14.51
N ILE A 287 -10.38 -22.11 -14.93
CA ILE A 287 -9.54 -22.07 -16.12
C ILE A 287 -10.41 -22.21 -17.35
N SER A 288 -10.44 -21.21 -18.19
CA SER A 288 -11.04 -21.28 -19.51
C SER A 288 -9.98 -21.69 -20.53
N TRP A 289 -10.02 -22.95 -20.96
CA TRP A 289 -9.13 -23.46 -21.99
C TRP A 289 -9.50 -22.90 -23.37
N SER A 290 -9.13 -21.64 -23.63
CA SER A 290 -9.23 -21.08 -24.99
C SER A 290 -7.93 -21.36 -25.75
N LEU A 291 -8.02 -21.75 -27.02
CA LEU A 291 -6.84 -21.94 -27.88
C LEU A 291 -5.98 -20.68 -27.94
N GLN A 292 -6.60 -19.51 -27.92
CA GLN A 292 -5.91 -18.23 -27.89
C GLN A 292 -5.12 -18.01 -26.61
N GLY A 293 -5.69 -18.33 -25.44
CA GLY A 293 -5.00 -18.25 -24.15
C GLY A 293 -3.79 -19.18 -24.07
N VAL A 294 -3.95 -20.43 -24.50
CA VAL A 294 -2.85 -21.41 -24.55
C VAL A 294 -1.71 -20.92 -25.45
N LEU A 295 -2.04 -20.37 -26.63
CA LEU A 295 -1.04 -19.81 -27.54
C LEU A 295 -0.29 -18.62 -26.92
N LEU A 296 -0.98 -17.74 -26.21
CA LEU A 296 -0.37 -16.62 -25.50
C LEU A 296 0.59 -17.10 -24.39
N VAL A 297 0.22 -18.13 -23.62
CA VAL A 297 1.10 -18.72 -22.60
C VAL A 297 2.35 -19.33 -23.21
N VAL A 298 2.22 -20.09 -24.31
CA VAL A 298 3.38 -20.64 -25.03
C VAL A 298 4.32 -19.51 -25.47
N LEU A 299 3.76 -18.43 -26.02
CA LEU A 299 4.54 -17.27 -26.47
C LEU A 299 5.18 -16.54 -25.28
N ALA A 300 4.48 -16.40 -24.15
CA ALA A 300 5.00 -15.83 -22.92
C ALA A 300 6.19 -16.65 -22.36
N VAL A 301 6.08 -17.98 -22.35
CA VAL A 301 7.17 -18.87 -21.93
C VAL A 301 8.39 -18.72 -22.85
N PHE A 302 8.18 -18.57 -24.15
CA PHE A 302 9.26 -18.33 -25.10
C PHE A 302 9.92 -16.94 -24.86
N CYS A 303 9.13 -15.93 -24.54
CA CYS A 303 9.60 -14.60 -24.15
C CYS A 303 10.47 -14.65 -22.88
N VAL A 304 10.03 -15.38 -21.84
CA VAL A 304 10.80 -15.57 -20.61
C VAL A 304 12.12 -16.30 -20.90
N ALA A 305 12.11 -17.36 -21.71
CA ALA A 305 13.31 -18.08 -22.09
C ALA A 305 14.32 -17.17 -22.80
N SER A 306 13.86 -16.32 -23.72
CA SER A 306 14.70 -15.37 -24.47
C SER A 306 15.25 -14.26 -23.58
N CYS A 307 14.43 -13.71 -22.66
CA CYS A 307 14.82 -12.69 -21.70
C CYS A 307 15.90 -13.21 -20.74
N LEU A 308 15.67 -14.35 -20.12
CA LEU A 308 16.64 -14.97 -19.22
C LEU A 308 17.93 -15.34 -19.94
N GLN A 309 17.85 -15.87 -21.17
CA GLN A 309 19.03 -16.15 -21.99
C GLN A 309 19.86 -14.91 -22.24
N PHE A 310 19.24 -13.77 -22.54
CA PHE A 310 19.92 -12.49 -22.69
C PHE A 310 20.61 -12.05 -21.39
N ILE A 311 19.91 -12.11 -20.25
CA ILE A 311 20.49 -11.73 -18.95
C ILE A 311 21.69 -12.62 -18.59
N TYR A 312 21.56 -13.93 -18.79
CA TYR A 312 22.65 -14.88 -18.52
C TYR A 312 23.81 -14.73 -19.48
N LEU A 313 23.58 -14.25 -20.69
CA LEU A 313 24.63 -13.96 -21.67
C LEU A 313 25.54 -12.82 -21.22
N LEU A 314 24.98 -11.80 -20.54
CA LEU A 314 25.73 -10.65 -20.02
C LEU A 314 26.67 -11.02 -18.87
N ALA A 315 26.44 -12.13 -18.19
CA ALA A 315 27.19 -12.55 -17.04
C ALA A 315 28.38 -13.45 -17.42
N GLU A 316 29.48 -13.39 -16.66
CA GLU A 316 30.68 -14.22 -16.88
C GLU A 316 30.43 -15.71 -16.53
N SER A 317 29.59 -15.97 -15.53
CA SER A 317 29.32 -17.32 -15.05
C SER A 317 27.84 -17.50 -14.70
N ALA A 318 27.33 -18.73 -14.78
CA ALA A 318 25.95 -19.02 -14.38
C ALA A 318 25.64 -18.62 -12.93
N ARG A 319 26.64 -18.64 -12.04
CA ARG A 319 26.47 -18.25 -10.64
C ARG A 319 26.47 -16.73 -10.46
N SER A 320 27.34 -16.02 -11.19
CA SER A 320 27.37 -14.54 -11.15
C SER A 320 26.14 -13.94 -11.85
N ALA A 321 25.42 -14.72 -12.67
CA ALA A 321 24.21 -14.31 -13.33
C ALA A 321 22.98 -14.34 -12.40
N ILE A 322 22.96 -15.21 -11.38
CA ILE A 322 21.78 -15.44 -10.52
C ILE A 322 21.34 -14.13 -9.85
N LEU A 323 22.27 -13.38 -9.28
CA LEU A 323 21.95 -12.17 -8.54
C LEU A 323 21.39 -11.04 -9.42
N PRO A 324 22.07 -10.63 -10.52
CA PRO A 324 21.52 -9.61 -11.43
C PRO A 324 20.23 -10.10 -12.12
N ALA A 325 20.09 -11.39 -12.38
CA ALA A 325 18.83 -11.94 -12.90
C ALA A 325 17.71 -11.83 -11.86
N GLY A 326 17.99 -12.12 -10.59
CA GLY A 326 17.03 -11.96 -9.49
C GLY A 326 16.56 -10.53 -9.34
N PHE A 327 17.48 -9.56 -9.33
CA PHE A 327 17.12 -8.15 -9.30
C PHE A 327 16.31 -7.70 -10.51
N ALA A 328 16.71 -8.12 -11.71
CA ALA A 328 15.96 -7.80 -12.92
C ALA A 328 14.54 -8.37 -12.89
N VAL A 329 14.37 -9.61 -12.40
CA VAL A 329 13.06 -10.27 -12.26
C VAL A 329 12.20 -9.51 -11.24
N VAL A 330 12.73 -9.23 -10.05
CA VAL A 330 11.98 -8.50 -9.00
C VAL A 330 11.58 -7.12 -9.51
N PHE A 331 12.50 -6.39 -10.13
CA PHE A 331 12.24 -5.07 -10.69
C PHE A 331 11.16 -5.08 -11.77
N MET A 332 11.27 -5.97 -12.76
CA MET A 332 10.28 -6.11 -13.82
C MET A 332 8.91 -6.52 -13.27
N CYS A 333 8.86 -7.44 -12.32
CA CYS A 333 7.61 -7.90 -11.69
C CYS A 333 6.96 -6.81 -10.84
N TYR A 334 7.74 -5.99 -10.12
CA TYR A 334 7.24 -4.87 -9.35
C TYR A 334 6.58 -3.83 -10.26
N ILE A 335 7.29 -3.36 -11.27
CA ILE A 335 6.77 -2.36 -12.22
C ILE A 335 5.51 -2.86 -12.94
N SER A 336 5.44 -4.15 -13.26
CA SER A 336 4.29 -4.76 -13.95
C SER A 336 3.10 -5.06 -13.03
N GLY A 337 3.15 -4.67 -11.77
CA GLY A 337 2.05 -4.88 -10.84
C GLY A 337 1.86 -6.35 -10.45
N CYS A 338 2.94 -7.15 -10.36
CA CYS A 338 2.82 -8.54 -9.90
C CYS A 338 2.84 -8.68 -8.38
N PHE A 339 3.44 -7.73 -7.65
CA PHE A 339 3.46 -7.72 -6.18
C PHE A 339 2.42 -6.78 -5.60
N VAL A 340 2.26 -5.61 -6.21
CA VAL A 340 1.28 -4.60 -5.84
C VAL A 340 0.39 -4.33 -7.04
N PRO A 341 -0.93 -4.26 -6.90
CA PRO A 341 -1.83 -3.97 -8.02
C PRO A 341 -1.44 -2.70 -8.77
N SER A 342 -1.56 -2.73 -10.11
CA SER A 342 -1.18 -1.60 -10.95
C SER A 342 -2.01 -0.33 -10.68
N ALA A 343 -3.21 -0.48 -10.12
CA ALA A 343 -4.06 0.64 -9.73
C ALA A 343 -3.44 1.48 -8.60
N ILE A 344 -2.75 0.83 -7.66
CA ILE A 344 -2.10 1.47 -6.50
C ILE A 344 -0.77 2.14 -6.90
N LEU A 345 -0.13 1.67 -7.98
CA LEU A 345 1.18 2.17 -8.38
C LEU A 345 1.13 3.61 -8.95
N PRO A 346 2.14 4.46 -8.67
CA PRO A 346 2.23 5.81 -9.22
C PRO A 346 2.15 5.83 -10.75
N GLN A 347 1.64 6.91 -11.33
CA GLN A 347 1.47 7.03 -12.80
C GLN A 347 2.77 6.81 -13.58
N VAL A 348 3.90 7.29 -13.05
CA VAL A 348 5.22 7.12 -13.67
C VAL A 348 5.56 5.63 -13.80
N VAL A 349 5.30 4.84 -12.74
CA VAL A 349 5.54 3.40 -12.73
C VAL A 349 4.60 2.70 -13.72
N ASN A 350 3.33 3.10 -13.78
CA ASN A 350 2.37 2.54 -14.73
C ASN A 350 2.73 2.84 -16.19
N ARG A 351 3.31 4.01 -16.48
CA ARG A 351 3.86 4.31 -17.83
C ARG A 351 5.04 3.41 -18.17
N LEU A 352 5.93 3.14 -17.20
CA LEU A 352 7.05 2.22 -17.37
C LEU A 352 6.60 0.77 -17.54
N ALA A 353 5.48 0.37 -16.93
CA ALA A 353 4.92 -0.97 -17.04
C ALA A 353 4.63 -1.37 -18.50
N VAL A 354 4.26 -0.42 -19.36
CA VAL A 354 4.01 -0.67 -20.79
C VAL A 354 5.26 -1.17 -21.53
N VAL A 355 6.45 -0.77 -21.07
CA VAL A 355 7.76 -1.15 -21.66
C VAL A 355 8.30 -2.44 -21.03
N MET A 356 7.61 -3.02 -20.04
CA MET A 356 8.08 -4.22 -19.37
C MET A 356 7.47 -5.50 -19.99
N PRO A 357 8.28 -6.50 -20.33
CA PRO A 357 7.78 -7.77 -20.88
C PRO A 357 6.85 -8.52 -19.91
N THR A 358 7.09 -8.38 -18.59
CA THR A 358 6.31 -9.02 -17.52
C THR A 358 4.84 -8.59 -17.51
N THR A 359 4.52 -7.37 -17.95
CA THR A 359 3.14 -6.88 -18.11
C THR A 359 2.36 -7.76 -19.10
N TYR A 360 2.94 -8.08 -20.22
CA TYR A 360 2.32 -8.89 -21.27
C TYR A 360 2.34 -10.38 -20.93
N ILE A 361 3.34 -10.84 -20.17
CA ILE A 361 3.38 -12.20 -19.63
C ILE A 361 2.22 -12.39 -18.64
N LYS A 362 2.01 -11.45 -17.72
CA LYS A 362 0.87 -11.45 -16.79
C LYS A 362 -0.45 -11.44 -17.55
N ALA A 363 -0.60 -10.59 -18.56
CA ALA A 363 -1.79 -10.52 -19.40
C ALA A 363 -2.08 -11.85 -20.12
N ALA A 364 -1.07 -12.61 -20.54
CA ALA A 364 -1.23 -13.93 -21.14
C ALA A 364 -1.83 -14.93 -20.15
N PHE A 365 -1.39 -14.94 -18.88
CA PHE A 365 -1.99 -15.77 -17.83
C PHE A 365 -3.40 -15.31 -17.47
N THR A 366 -3.63 -13.98 -17.38
CA THR A 366 -4.96 -13.44 -17.14
C THR A 366 -5.96 -13.89 -18.20
N ALA A 367 -5.56 -13.92 -19.48
CA ALA A 367 -6.42 -14.40 -20.57
C ALA A 367 -6.83 -15.87 -20.41
N VAL A 368 -5.98 -16.71 -19.85
CA VAL A 368 -6.29 -18.12 -19.55
C VAL A 368 -7.26 -18.26 -18.39
N PHE A 369 -7.09 -17.44 -17.35
CA PHE A 369 -7.89 -17.55 -16.12
C PHE A 369 -9.23 -16.80 -16.19
N SER A 370 -9.30 -15.68 -16.92
CA SER A 370 -10.56 -14.91 -17.05
C SER A 370 -11.44 -15.36 -18.20
N GLY A 371 -10.90 -16.09 -19.18
CA GLY A 371 -11.64 -16.47 -20.40
C GLY A 371 -12.00 -15.30 -21.32
N SER A 372 -11.68 -14.07 -20.90
CA SER A 372 -11.98 -12.87 -21.68
C SER A 372 -10.90 -12.67 -22.75
N GLY A 373 -11.31 -12.71 -24.02
CA GLY A 373 -10.45 -12.50 -25.20
C GLY A 373 -9.89 -11.09 -25.35
N THR A 374 -9.57 -10.41 -24.24
CA THR A 374 -9.09 -9.04 -24.25
C THR A 374 -7.77 -8.93 -24.99
N ALA A 375 -7.83 -8.25 -26.13
CA ALA A 375 -6.67 -7.78 -26.90
C ALA A 375 -5.60 -8.85 -27.21
N PHE A 376 -6.03 -10.06 -27.66
CA PHE A 376 -5.13 -11.14 -28.08
C PHE A 376 -3.99 -10.65 -28.99
N TRP A 377 -4.34 -9.95 -30.07
CA TRP A 377 -3.37 -9.44 -31.04
C TRP A 377 -2.38 -8.46 -30.45
N LYS A 378 -2.81 -7.58 -29.56
CA LYS A 378 -1.94 -6.62 -28.88
C LYS A 378 -0.91 -7.32 -27.98
N THR A 379 -1.36 -8.28 -27.19
CA THR A 379 -0.50 -9.06 -26.27
C THR A 379 0.46 -9.95 -27.06
N ALA A 380 -0.02 -10.64 -28.09
CA ALA A 380 0.80 -11.49 -28.96
C ALA A 380 1.87 -10.67 -29.70
N ALA A 381 1.51 -9.56 -30.29
CA ALA A 381 2.45 -8.66 -30.99
C ALA A 381 3.54 -8.13 -30.04
N ALA A 382 3.18 -7.71 -28.84
CA ALA A 382 4.13 -7.23 -27.84
C ALA A 382 5.09 -8.34 -27.40
N LEU A 383 4.58 -9.54 -27.10
CA LEU A 383 5.43 -10.68 -26.74
C LEU A 383 6.40 -11.08 -27.89
N CYS A 384 5.92 -11.10 -29.15
CA CYS A 384 6.78 -11.33 -30.30
C CYS A 384 7.86 -10.25 -30.45
N LEU A 385 7.50 -8.99 -30.24
CA LEU A 385 8.47 -7.88 -30.31
C LEU A 385 9.55 -8.01 -29.24
N PHE A 386 9.19 -8.32 -27.99
CA PHE A 386 10.18 -8.56 -26.93
C PHE A 386 11.05 -9.79 -27.18
N CYS A 387 10.48 -10.88 -27.69
CA CYS A 387 11.27 -12.05 -28.12
C CYS A 387 12.32 -11.67 -29.18
N GLY A 388 11.89 -10.95 -30.21
CA GLY A 388 12.77 -10.45 -31.26
C GLY A 388 13.86 -9.52 -30.73
N LEU A 389 13.48 -8.59 -29.83
CA LEU A 389 14.41 -7.64 -29.21
C LEU A 389 15.49 -8.37 -28.39
N PHE A 390 15.10 -9.28 -27.48
CA PHE A 390 16.06 -10.03 -26.67
C PHE A 390 16.97 -10.91 -27.55
N TRP A 391 16.44 -11.48 -28.60
CA TRP A 391 17.19 -12.28 -29.54
C TRP A 391 18.21 -11.43 -30.34
N LEU A 392 17.80 -10.27 -30.86
CA LEU A 392 18.69 -9.31 -31.55
C LEU A 392 19.76 -8.79 -30.60
N CYS A 393 19.40 -8.38 -29.37
CA CYS A 393 20.36 -7.94 -28.36
C CYS A 393 21.37 -9.06 -28.02
N SER A 394 20.92 -10.30 -27.93
CA SER A 394 21.81 -11.44 -27.71
C SER A 394 22.82 -11.65 -28.84
N LEU A 395 22.37 -11.53 -30.09
CA LEU A 395 23.25 -11.60 -31.27
C LEU A 395 24.27 -10.46 -31.28
N PHE A 396 23.80 -9.23 -30.98
CA PHE A 396 24.67 -8.05 -30.92
C PHE A 396 25.78 -8.23 -29.86
N VAL A 397 25.42 -8.67 -28.66
CA VAL A 397 26.39 -8.91 -27.56
C VAL A 397 27.45 -9.96 -27.99
N VAL A 398 27.07 -11.00 -28.73
CA VAL A 398 28.05 -12.02 -29.17
C VAL A 398 28.92 -11.51 -30.31
N GLN A 399 28.34 -10.75 -31.25
CA GLN A 399 29.11 -10.23 -32.40
C GLN A 399 30.13 -9.16 -32.00
N PHE A 400 29.71 -8.25 -31.09
CA PHE A 400 30.54 -7.08 -30.73
C PHE A 400 31.25 -7.24 -29.36
N GLY A 401 30.85 -8.20 -28.52
CA GLY A 401 31.46 -8.41 -27.21
C GLY A 401 32.81 -9.17 -27.24
N GLY A 402 33.10 -9.85 -28.34
CA GLY A 402 34.31 -10.69 -28.47
C GLY A 402 35.65 -9.90 -28.44
N SER A 403 35.68 -8.66 -28.91
CA SER A 403 36.86 -7.81 -28.86
C SER A 403 37.18 -7.26 -27.48
N ARG A 404 36.15 -7.02 -26.65
CA ARG A 404 36.30 -6.42 -25.30
C ARG A 404 36.77 -7.42 -24.24
N GLN A 405 36.40 -8.70 -24.36
CA GLN A 405 36.85 -9.75 -23.43
C GLN A 405 38.32 -10.16 -23.62
N ARG A 406 38.91 -9.92 -24.81
CA ARG A 406 40.34 -10.14 -24.99
C ARG A 406 41.18 -9.19 -24.14
N GLY A 407 40.81 -7.91 -24.06
CA GLY A 407 41.48 -6.94 -23.18
C GLY A 407 41.30 -7.23 -21.69
N GLU A 408 40.11 -7.68 -21.27
CA GLU A 408 39.87 -8.07 -19.86
C GLU A 408 40.59 -9.36 -19.45
N LYS A 409 40.79 -10.33 -20.37
CA LYS A 409 41.60 -11.54 -20.12
C LYS A 409 43.09 -11.19 -19.95
N GLU A 410 43.61 -10.23 -20.72
CA GLU A 410 44.99 -9.76 -20.59
C GLU A 410 45.21 -9.01 -19.28
N VAL A 411 44.27 -8.16 -18.87
CA VAL A 411 44.28 -7.45 -17.57
C VAL A 411 44.14 -8.43 -16.42
N SER A 412 43.27 -9.43 -16.53
CA SER A 412 43.11 -10.48 -15.50
C SER A 412 44.35 -11.39 -15.40
N ALA A 413 44.98 -11.72 -16.51
CA ALA A 413 46.23 -12.50 -16.52
C ALA A 413 47.41 -11.67 -15.96
N GLY A 414 47.45 -10.36 -16.25
CA GLY A 414 48.42 -9.43 -15.67
C GLY A 414 48.25 -9.31 -14.15
N THR A 415 47.01 -9.20 -13.69
CA THR A 415 46.66 -9.16 -12.25
C THR A 415 47.02 -10.49 -11.55
N GLN A 416 46.78 -11.64 -12.21
CA GLN A 416 47.15 -12.94 -11.70
C GLN A 416 48.67 -13.11 -11.54
N ARG A 417 49.45 -12.66 -12.54
CA ARG A 417 50.92 -12.63 -12.47
C ARG A 417 51.46 -11.67 -11.40
N ALA A 418 50.79 -10.56 -11.17
CA ALA A 418 51.13 -9.61 -10.10
C ALA A 418 50.83 -10.21 -8.71
N VAL A 419 49.73 -10.92 -8.55
CA VAL A 419 49.33 -11.61 -7.30
C VAL A 419 50.28 -12.79 -7.02
N ASP A 420 50.67 -13.56 -8.04
CA ASP A 420 51.64 -14.67 -7.87
C ASP A 420 53.01 -14.18 -7.51
N ARG A 421 53.48 -13.02 -8.00
CA ARG A 421 54.71 -12.37 -7.58
C ARG A 421 54.66 -11.86 -6.13
N CYS A 422 53.48 -11.47 -5.65
CA CYS A 422 53.29 -11.00 -4.27
C CYS A 422 53.20 -12.14 -3.24
N SER A 423 52.86 -13.36 -3.68
CA SER A 423 52.72 -14.53 -2.80
C SER A 423 54.06 -15.07 -2.24
N GLY A 424 55.19 -14.71 -2.83
CA GLY A 424 56.51 -15.21 -2.42
C GLY A 424 57.25 -14.45 -1.32
N SER A 425 56.69 -13.37 -0.76
CA SER A 425 57.41 -12.53 0.27
C SER A 425 56.55 -12.35 1.53
N ARG A 426 57.03 -12.90 2.61
CA ARG A 426 56.28 -13.25 3.84
C ARG A 426 55.70 -12.14 4.72
N THR A 427 55.95 -10.83 4.59
CA THR A 427 55.43 -9.85 5.59
C THR A 427 55.20 -8.41 5.16
N LYS A 428 55.72 -7.91 4.05
CA LYS A 428 55.62 -6.46 3.72
C LYS A 428 54.59 -6.08 2.65
N LYS A 429 53.74 -7.00 2.15
CA LYS A 429 52.88 -6.78 0.98
C LYS A 429 51.37 -6.85 1.24
N LYS A 430 50.95 -6.91 2.53
CA LYS A 430 49.50 -6.91 2.87
C LYS A 430 48.73 -5.68 2.37
N PRO A 431 49.28 -4.45 2.47
CA PRO A 431 48.52 -3.27 1.94
C PRO A 431 48.39 -3.25 0.43
N LEU A 432 49.36 -3.78 -0.32
CA LEU A 432 49.26 -3.89 -1.79
C LEU A 432 48.21 -4.92 -2.21
N LEU A 433 48.14 -6.05 -1.50
CA LEU A 433 47.07 -7.07 -1.74
C LEU A 433 45.69 -6.50 -1.45
N PHE A 434 45.56 -5.74 -0.36
CA PHE A 434 44.34 -5.01 -0.02
C PHE A 434 43.90 -4.11 -1.17
N TRP A 435 44.79 -3.29 -1.70
CA TRP A 435 44.45 -2.34 -2.78
C TRP A 435 44.09 -3.04 -4.08
N ILE A 436 44.73 -4.12 -4.44
CA ILE A 436 44.40 -4.93 -5.63
C ILE A 436 43.05 -5.60 -5.49
N LEU A 437 42.71 -6.14 -4.31
CA LEU A 437 41.42 -6.75 -4.04
C LEU A 437 40.31 -5.69 -4.03
N ALA A 438 40.55 -4.51 -3.43
CA ALA A 438 39.62 -3.39 -3.42
C ALA A 438 39.29 -2.91 -4.84
N LYS A 439 40.32 -2.65 -5.63
CA LYS A 439 40.18 -2.25 -7.03
C LYS A 439 39.41 -3.28 -7.86
N ARG A 440 39.71 -4.57 -7.67
CA ARG A 440 39.01 -5.66 -8.37
C ARG A 440 37.51 -5.73 -8.05
N LEU A 441 37.14 -5.52 -6.76
CA LEU A 441 35.74 -5.55 -6.33
C LEU A 441 34.95 -4.32 -6.81
N LEU A 442 35.56 -3.13 -6.71
CA LEU A 442 34.92 -1.89 -7.21
C LEU A 442 34.67 -1.90 -8.72
N TRP A 443 35.50 -2.61 -9.47
CA TRP A 443 35.32 -2.75 -10.94
C TRP A 443 34.29 -3.81 -11.32
N LYS A 444 33.72 -4.56 -10.34
CA LYS A 444 32.68 -5.55 -10.64
C LYS A 444 31.31 -4.89 -10.74
N LYS A 445 30.70 -5.01 -11.92
CA LYS A 445 29.37 -4.50 -12.22
C LYS A 445 28.30 -5.01 -11.24
N THR A 446 28.48 -6.20 -10.66
CA THR A 446 27.53 -6.84 -9.73
C THR A 446 27.29 -6.00 -8.47
N ILE A 447 28.31 -5.39 -7.89
CA ILE A 447 28.20 -4.54 -6.70
C ILE A 447 27.40 -3.28 -7.02
N TRP A 448 27.68 -2.65 -8.16
CA TRP A 448 26.96 -1.45 -8.59
C TRP A 448 25.49 -1.71 -8.89
N VAL A 449 25.17 -2.87 -9.45
CA VAL A 449 23.78 -3.31 -9.66
C VAL A 449 23.07 -3.51 -8.32
N CYS A 450 23.73 -4.12 -7.32
CA CYS A 450 23.15 -4.29 -5.99
C CYS A 450 22.90 -2.95 -5.28
N LEU A 451 23.87 -2.03 -5.36
CA LEU A 451 23.72 -0.69 -4.77
C LEU A 451 22.61 0.11 -5.44
N ALA A 452 22.57 0.08 -6.78
CA ALA A 452 21.50 0.74 -7.53
C ALA A 452 20.10 0.14 -7.21
N GLY A 453 20.02 -1.19 -7.09
CA GLY A 453 18.79 -1.88 -6.68
C GLY A 453 18.34 -1.50 -5.28
N MET A 454 19.27 -1.37 -4.33
CA MET A 454 18.99 -0.94 -2.96
C MET A 454 18.45 0.50 -2.92
N VAL A 455 19.10 1.44 -3.62
CA VAL A 455 18.64 2.82 -3.72
C VAL A 455 17.24 2.88 -4.33
N LEU A 456 17.02 2.15 -5.43
CA LEU A 456 15.72 2.11 -6.09
C LEU A 456 14.60 1.58 -5.19
N LEU A 457 14.85 0.46 -4.49
CA LEU A 457 13.87 -0.11 -3.54
C LEU A 457 13.59 0.84 -2.38
N SER A 458 14.61 1.52 -1.86
CA SER A 458 14.45 2.49 -0.77
C SER A 458 13.66 3.72 -1.20
N VAL A 459 13.90 4.25 -2.40
CA VAL A 459 13.12 5.37 -2.96
C VAL A 459 11.67 4.96 -3.20
N LEU A 460 11.45 3.76 -3.74
CA LEU A 460 10.11 3.21 -3.94
C LEU A 460 9.34 3.09 -2.62
N GLN A 461 9.99 2.54 -1.60
CA GLN A 461 9.38 2.36 -0.29
C GLN A 461 9.10 3.71 0.39
N TYR A 462 10.01 4.68 0.31
CA TYR A 462 9.81 6.04 0.83
C TYR A 462 8.59 6.72 0.20
N ASN A 463 8.40 6.57 -1.12
CA ASN A 463 7.23 7.14 -1.79
C ASN A 463 5.91 6.44 -1.39
N LEU A 464 5.95 5.16 -1.05
CA LEU A 464 4.76 4.44 -0.56
C LEU A 464 4.38 4.86 0.86
N GLU A 465 5.36 5.21 1.70
CA GLU A 465 5.13 5.62 3.09
C GLU A 465 4.66 7.05 3.26
N LYS A 466 5.07 7.93 2.38
CA LYS A 466 4.61 9.33 2.43
C LYS A 466 3.08 9.46 2.29
N GLN A 467 2.38 8.35 1.94
CA GLN A 467 0.93 8.27 1.83
C GLN A 467 0.21 7.75 3.08
N SER A 468 0.91 7.42 4.18
CA SER A 468 0.28 6.89 5.40
C SER A 468 0.22 7.91 6.54
N ASP A 469 -0.25 9.12 6.29
CA ASP A 469 -0.71 9.99 7.37
C ASP A 469 -2.04 9.43 7.90
N THR A 470 -2.26 9.51 9.22
CA THR A 470 -3.45 9.02 9.94
C THR A 470 -4.75 9.74 9.56
N VAL A 471 -4.70 10.62 8.58
CA VAL A 471 -5.85 11.38 8.07
C VAL A 471 -6.64 10.50 7.08
N ILE A 472 -7.92 10.30 7.35
CA ILE A 472 -8.84 9.60 6.45
C ILE A 472 -9.14 10.54 5.27
N THR A 473 -8.62 10.24 4.09
CA THR A 473 -8.89 11.04 2.89
C THR A 473 -10.07 10.47 2.12
N ALA A 474 -11.06 11.29 1.81
CA ALA A 474 -12.20 10.96 0.96
C ALA A 474 -12.19 11.84 -0.30
N ALA A 475 -12.35 11.23 -1.47
CA ALA A 475 -12.42 11.97 -2.73
C ALA A 475 -13.87 12.36 -3.03
N VAL A 476 -14.15 13.63 -3.29
CA VAL A 476 -15.53 14.12 -3.53
C VAL A 476 -15.59 14.88 -4.84
N TYR A 477 -16.62 14.61 -5.61
CA TYR A 477 -17.01 15.41 -6.76
C TYR A 477 -18.46 15.86 -6.62
N THR A 478 -18.68 17.16 -6.68
CA THR A 478 -20.01 17.78 -6.76
C THR A 478 -19.99 18.87 -7.83
N PRO A 479 -21.02 18.97 -8.68
CA PRO A 479 -21.19 20.08 -9.61
C PRO A 479 -21.61 21.37 -8.89
N ASP A 480 -22.21 21.27 -7.70
CA ASP A 480 -22.67 22.38 -6.89
C ASP A 480 -21.48 23.10 -6.24
N THR A 481 -21.41 24.43 -6.38
CA THR A 481 -20.31 25.26 -5.90
C THR A 481 -20.42 25.53 -4.39
N GLU A 482 -21.61 25.73 -3.87
CA GLU A 482 -21.84 26.01 -2.44
C GLU A 482 -21.55 24.78 -1.61
N LEU A 483 -22.07 23.62 -2.03
CA LEU A 483 -21.79 22.35 -1.37
C LEU A 483 -20.31 21.97 -1.45
N ARG A 484 -19.63 22.36 -2.55
CA ARG A 484 -18.20 22.14 -2.73
C ARG A 484 -17.38 22.92 -1.70
N GLU A 485 -17.71 24.21 -1.51
CA GLU A 485 -17.02 25.06 -0.52
C GLU A 485 -17.27 24.52 0.88
N LEU A 486 -18.51 24.21 1.23
CA LEU A 486 -18.89 23.67 2.53
C LEU A 486 -18.15 22.37 2.88
N ILE A 487 -18.00 21.45 1.92
CA ILE A 487 -17.28 20.20 2.11
C ILE A 487 -15.76 20.45 2.20
N SER A 488 -15.23 21.43 1.44
CA SER A 488 -13.79 21.72 1.43
C SER A 488 -13.31 22.43 2.69
N GLU A 489 -14.19 23.13 3.39
CA GLU A 489 -13.89 23.84 4.65
C GLU A 489 -13.91 22.94 5.88
N TYR A 490 -14.27 21.67 5.71
CA TYR A 490 -14.28 20.73 6.83
C TYR A 490 -12.87 20.47 7.38
N ASP A 491 -12.68 20.74 8.68
CA ASP A 491 -11.40 20.61 9.39
C ASP A 491 -11.50 19.56 10.51
N GLY A 492 -11.73 18.30 10.13
CA GLY A 492 -11.80 17.15 11.03
C GLY A 492 -10.79 16.06 10.68
N LEU A 493 -11.00 14.86 11.23
CA LEU A 493 -10.21 13.66 10.93
C LEU A 493 -10.32 13.26 9.46
N VAL A 494 -11.46 13.57 8.82
CA VAL A 494 -11.71 13.29 7.41
C VAL A 494 -11.28 14.47 6.56
N HIS A 495 -10.32 14.25 5.68
CA HIS A 495 -9.92 15.26 4.69
C HIS A 495 -10.62 15.01 3.35
N PHE A 496 -11.44 15.95 2.92
CA PHE A 496 -12.14 15.87 1.64
C PHE A 496 -11.27 16.39 0.49
N LEU A 497 -10.87 15.49 -0.42
CA LEU A 497 -10.17 15.83 -1.65
C LEU A 497 -11.19 16.15 -2.74
N VAL A 498 -11.41 17.45 -3.00
CA VAL A 498 -12.32 17.89 -4.05
C VAL A 498 -11.72 17.61 -5.43
N CYS A 499 -12.42 16.84 -6.24
CA CYS A 499 -12.01 16.40 -7.57
C CYS A 499 -12.67 17.24 -8.66
N SER A 500 -11.98 17.36 -9.82
CA SER A 500 -12.48 18.12 -10.97
C SER A 500 -13.51 17.35 -11.80
N ASP A 501 -13.45 16.02 -11.77
CA ASP A 501 -14.37 15.13 -12.50
C ASP A 501 -14.62 13.81 -11.75
N SER A 502 -15.70 13.12 -12.12
CA SER A 502 -16.11 11.86 -11.53
C SER A 502 -15.09 10.72 -11.74
N GLU A 503 -14.33 10.75 -12.84
CA GLU A 503 -13.29 9.76 -13.11
C GLU A 503 -12.03 9.99 -12.24
N GLU A 504 -11.80 11.23 -11.82
CA GLU A 504 -10.72 11.56 -10.86
C GLU A 504 -11.01 10.97 -9.49
N VAL A 505 -12.27 11.02 -9.03
CA VAL A 505 -12.70 10.36 -7.78
C VAL A 505 -12.35 8.87 -7.82
N LYS A 506 -12.78 8.16 -8.86
CA LYS A 506 -12.51 6.73 -9.04
C LYS A 506 -11.01 6.44 -9.10
N ARG A 507 -10.24 7.29 -9.79
CA ARG A 507 -8.78 7.16 -9.86
C ARG A 507 -8.11 7.33 -8.51
N ASN A 508 -8.55 8.27 -7.69
CA ASN A 508 -7.98 8.53 -6.37
C ASN A 508 -8.27 7.35 -5.41
N VAL A 509 -9.48 6.82 -5.40
CA VAL A 509 -9.84 5.64 -4.61
C VAL A 509 -9.04 4.40 -5.07
N MET A 510 -8.97 4.14 -6.38
CA MET A 510 -8.21 3.02 -6.92
C MET A 510 -6.71 3.11 -6.60
N ARG A 511 -6.14 4.31 -6.57
CA ARG A 511 -4.72 4.53 -6.24
C ARG A 511 -4.40 4.48 -4.77
N GLY A 512 -5.42 4.50 -3.91
CA GLY A 512 -5.24 4.59 -2.46
C GLY A 512 -4.90 6.00 -1.97
N ASN A 513 -5.09 7.04 -2.81
CA ASN A 513 -5.00 8.43 -2.39
C ASN A 513 -6.21 8.83 -1.54
N ALA A 514 -7.32 8.13 -1.70
CA ALA A 514 -8.53 8.26 -0.91
C ALA A 514 -9.02 6.87 -0.50
N GLU A 515 -9.58 6.77 0.70
CA GLU A 515 -10.15 5.54 1.26
C GLU A 515 -11.46 5.19 0.56
N CYS A 516 -12.28 6.21 0.33
CA CYS A 516 -13.54 6.14 -0.38
C CYS A 516 -13.73 7.36 -1.28
N GLY A 517 -14.73 7.32 -2.16
CA GLY A 517 -15.01 8.40 -3.08
C GLY A 517 -16.51 8.62 -3.28
N TYR A 518 -16.91 9.87 -3.39
CA TYR A 518 -18.30 10.28 -3.53
C TYR A 518 -18.49 11.08 -4.81
N ILE A 519 -19.53 10.73 -5.53
CA ILE A 519 -20.01 11.47 -6.67
C ILE A 519 -21.44 11.91 -6.38
N LEU A 520 -21.61 13.18 -6.11
CA LEU A 520 -22.89 13.81 -5.85
C LEU A 520 -23.52 14.22 -7.19
N GLN A 521 -24.82 13.99 -7.33
CA GLN A 521 -25.55 14.36 -8.54
C GLN A 521 -25.86 15.88 -8.53
N GLU A 522 -26.12 16.38 -9.72
CA GLU A 522 -26.64 17.75 -9.89
C GLU A 522 -28.01 17.89 -9.21
N ASP A 523 -28.28 19.04 -8.61
CA ASP A 523 -29.50 19.34 -7.86
C ASP A 523 -29.82 18.35 -6.71
N LEU A 524 -28.77 17.88 -6.01
CA LEU A 524 -28.88 16.91 -4.91
C LEU A 524 -29.86 17.37 -3.84
N GLN A 525 -29.73 18.62 -3.38
CA GLN A 525 -30.60 19.22 -2.36
C GLN A 525 -32.07 19.16 -2.77
N LYS A 526 -32.40 19.63 -3.98
CA LYS A 526 -33.76 19.61 -4.52
C LYS A 526 -34.32 18.20 -4.65
N LYS A 527 -33.51 17.23 -5.08
CA LYS A 527 -33.95 15.82 -5.18
C LYS A 527 -34.30 15.23 -3.82
N ILE A 528 -33.51 15.53 -2.79
CA ILE A 528 -33.79 15.04 -1.44
C ILE A 528 -35.06 15.68 -0.91
N LEU A 529 -35.24 16.99 -1.08
CA LEU A 529 -36.45 17.72 -0.65
C LEU A 529 -37.73 17.24 -1.31
N VAL A 530 -37.67 16.85 -2.59
CA VAL A 530 -38.86 16.32 -3.34
C VAL A 530 -39.09 14.82 -3.07
N GLY A 531 -38.22 14.14 -2.35
CA GLY A 531 -38.30 12.69 -2.08
C GLY A 531 -37.70 11.81 -3.19
N ASP A 532 -37.11 12.41 -4.22
CA ASP A 532 -36.43 11.70 -5.33
C ASP A 532 -34.93 11.49 -5.09
N GLY A 533 -34.47 11.65 -3.84
CA GLY A 533 -33.08 11.60 -3.45
C GLY A 533 -32.46 10.19 -3.39
N VAL A 534 -33.25 9.14 -3.60
CA VAL A 534 -32.78 7.75 -3.54
C VAL A 534 -31.64 7.52 -4.53
N TRP A 535 -30.46 7.06 -4.00
CA TRP A 535 -29.24 6.80 -4.78
C TRP A 535 -28.64 8.00 -5.52
N SER A 536 -28.89 9.19 -5.04
CA SER A 536 -28.35 10.44 -5.60
C SER A 536 -26.86 10.65 -5.33
N ILE A 537 -26.29 9.90 -4.34
CA ILE A 537 -24.88 9.91 -4.00
C ILE A 537 -24.28 8.55 -4.35
N GLU A 538 -23.40 8.50 -5.35
CA GLU A 538 -22.65 7.28 -5.66
C GLU A 538 -21.39 7.19 -4.80
N VAL A 539 -21.29 6.14 -4.00
CA VAL A 539 -20.15 5.85 -3.12
C VAL A 539 -19.26 4.81 -3.76
N TYR A 540 -18.01 5.12 -3.96
CA TYR A 540 -16.98 4.21 -4.45
C TYR A 540 -16.07 3.81 -3.30
N GLU A 541 -16.05 2.53 -2.97
CA GLU A 541 -15.27 1.97 -1.87
C GLU A 541 -14.42 0.78 -2.31
N LYS A 542 -13.37 0.48 -1.53
CA LYS A 542 -12.60 -0.75 -1.68
C LYS A 542 -13.31 -1.88 -0.91
N ALA A 543 -13.10 -3.12 -1.36
CA ALA A 543 -13.75 -4.29 -0.76
C ALA A 543 -13.48 -4.50 0.74
N ASP A 544 -12.38 -3.97 1.25
CA ASP A 544 -11.95 -4.13 2.65
C ASP A 544 -12.04 -2.78 3.43
N SER A 545 -12.73 -1.75 2.91
CA SER A 545 -12.85 -0.46 3.59
C SER A 545 -13.85 -0.55 4.73
N THR A 546 -13.38 -0.25 5.95
CA THR A 546 -14.22 -0.14 7.16
C THR A 546 -14.56 1.31 7.47
N MET A 547 -13.78 2.26 6.93
CA MET A 547 -13.93 3.69 7.22
C MET A 547 -14.97 4.39 6.36
N THR A 548 -15.39 3.80 5.24
CA THR A 548 -16.40 4.39 4.33
C THR A 548 -17.67 4.79 5.08
N ARG A 549 -18.11 3.97 6.04
CA ARG A 549 -19.35 4.24 6.80
C ARG A 549 -19.21 5.46 7.71
N VAL A 550 -18.04 5.64 8.32
CA VAL A 550 -17.72 6.82 9.14
C VAL A 550 -17.74 8.09 8.28
N VAL A 551 -17.07 8.03 7.14
CA VAL A 551 -17.03 9.17 6.20
C VAL A 551 -18.42 9.51 5.66
N ASN A 552 -19.30 8.51 5.49
CA ASN A 552 -20.69 8.76 5.10
C ASN A 552 -21.42 9.65 6.11
N GLU A 553 -21.28 9.39 7.41
CA GLU A 553 -21.95 10.18 8.45
C GLU A 553 -21.42 11.62 8.46
N VAL A 554 -20.11 11.79 8.32
CA VAL A 554 -19.49 13.13 8.26
C VAL A 554 -19.93 13.91 7.00
N LEU A 555 -19.92 13.23 5.84
CA LEU A 555 -20.39 13.86 4.60
C LEU A 555 -21.88 14.19 4.67
N PHE A 556 -22.68 13.28 5.22
CA PHE A 556 -24.12 13.49 5.38
C PHE A 556 -24.42 14.68 6.29
N GLU A 557 -23.69 14.88 7.37
CA GLU A 557 -23.85 16.04 8.25
C GLU A 557 -23.71 17.35 7.45
N ARG A 558 -22.71 17.47 6.56
CA ARG A 558 -22.52 18.64 5.70
C ARG A 558 -23.66 18.82 4.69
N ILE A 559 -24.11 17.73 4.09
CA ILE A 559 -25.23 17.75 3.16
C ILE A 559 -26.53 18.14 3.90
N PHE A 560 -26.74 17.59 5.10
CA PHE A 560 -27.91 17.89 5.91
C PHE A 560 -27.96 19.37 6.30
N TYR A 561 -26.82 19.95 6.71
CA TYR A 561 -26.74 21.39 6.96
C TYR A 561 -27.19 22.23 5.75
N ALA A 562 -26.66 21.90 4.56
CA ALA A 562 -27.02 22.64 3.34
C ALA A 562 -28.49 22.51 2.97
N ILE A 563 -29.07 21.30 3.13
CA ILE A 563 -30.47 21.03 2.86
C ILE A 563 -31.37 21.77 3.85
N SER A 564 -31.05 21.69 5.15
CA SER A 564 -31.82 22.30 6.23
C SER A 564 -31.84 23.83 6.11
N ALA A 565 -30.71 24.45 5.76
CA ALA A 565 -30.64 25.89 5.55
C ALA A 565 -31.60 26.36 4.42
N GLU A 566 -31.50 25.72 3.23
CA GLU A 566 -32.34 26.06 2.07
C GLU A 566 -33.83 25.78 2.35
N TRP A 567 -34.11 24.63 2.97
CA TRP A 567 -35.50 24.24 3.29
C TRP A 567 -36.13 25.15 4.34
N PHE A 568 -35.40 25.48 5.41
CA PHE A 568 -35.89 26.32 6.50
C PHE A 568 -36.26 27.71 6.00
N GLU A 569 -35.42 28.32 5.15
CA GLU A 569 -35.72 29.64 4.55
C GLU A 569 -37.01 29.58 3.72
N GLY A 570 -37.21 28.53 2.91
CA GLY A 570 -38.42 28.33 2.12
C GLY A 570 -39.64 28.06 3.00
N TYR A 571 -39.51 27.20 3.99
CA TYR A 571 -40.55 26.85 4.94
C TYR A 571 -41.13 28.06 5.67
N ILE A 572 -40.23 28.92 6.21
CA ILE A 572 -40.64 30.15 6.92
C ILE A 572 -41.35 31.09 5.96
N ALA A 573 -40.91 31.22 4.72
CA ALA A 573 -41.55 32.10 3.73
C ALA A 573 -42.94 31.63 3.30
N GLU A 574 -43.21 30.33 3.34
CA GLU A 574 -44.49 29.72 2.95
C GLU A 574 -45.46 29.50 4.13
N HIS A 575 -44.95 29.56 5.39
CA HIS A 575 -45.74 29.20 6.56
C HIS A 575 -46.79 30.27 6.90
N GLU A 576 -48.02 29.85 7.17
CA GLU A 576 -49.17 30.73 7.44
C GLU A 576 -48.92 31.75 8.54
N MET A 577 -48.14 31.42 9.54
CA MET A 577 -47.78 32.24 10.67
C MET A 577 -47.05 33.54 10.27
N PHE A 578 -46.27 33.50 9.20
CA PHE A 578 -45.51 34.66 8.68
C PHE A 578 -46.20 35.33 7.47
N ALA A 579 -47.44 35.00 7.14
CA ALA A 579 -48.13 35.55 5.99
C ALA A 579 -48.29 37.07 6.02
N ASP A 580 -48.53 37.65 7.19
CA ASP A 580 -48.60 39.10 7.35
C ASP A 580 -47.22 39.77 7.23
N VAL A 581 -46.19 39.15 7.78
CA VAL A 581 -44.82 39.59 7.64
C VAL A 581 -44.36 39.53 6.18
N LEU A 582 -44.73 38.47 5.47
CA LEU A 582 -44.41 38.30 4.05
C LEU A 582 -45.01 39.44 3.20
N GLN A 583 -46.21 39.93 3.55
CA GLN A 583 -46.81 41.07 2.86
C GLN A 583 -46.13 42.38 3.19
N GLU A 584 -45.57 42.52 4.38
CA GLU A 584 -44.96 43.76 4.86
C GLU A 584 -43.48 43.90 4.38
N VAL A 585 -42.67 42.88 4.54
CA VAL A 585 -41.22 42.94 4.26
C VAL A 585 -40.82 42.33 2.92
N GLY A 586 -41.64 41.48 2.33
CA GLY A 586 -41.38 40.76 1.10
C GLY A 586 -40.65 39.41 1.31
N GLU A 587 -40.76 38.51 0.34
CA GLU A 587 -40.25 37.13 0.43
C GLU A 587 -38.74 37.08 0.59
N GLU A 588 -38.00 37.86 -0.20
CA GLU A 588 -36.52 37.83 -0.20
C GLU A 588 -35.95 38.28 1.17
N ALA A 589 -36.54 39.34 1.76
CA ALA A 589 -36.10 39.85 3.06
C ALA A 589 -36.44 38.88 4.21
N LEU A 590 -37.59 38.18 4.12
CA LEU A 590 -37.98 37.20 5.12
C LEU A 590 -37.06 35.97 5.06
N ARG A 591 -36.74 35.45 3.87
CA ARG A 591 -35.80 34.37 3.69
C ARG A 591 -34.40 34.70 4.17
N GLU A 592 -33.88 35.90 3.82
CA GLU A 592 -32.58 36.35 4.25
C GLU A 592 -32.48 36.46 5.77
N GLU A 593 -33.56 36.96 6.44
CA GLU A 593 -33.58 37.02 7.90
C GLU A 593 -33.68 35.63 8.53
N ALA A 594 -34.47 34.71 7.93
CA ALA A 594 -34.56 33.34 8.38
C ALA A 594 -33.18 32.65 8.33
N GLY A 595 -32.46 32.76 7.21
CA GLY A 595 -31.10 32.24 7.08
C GLY A 595 -30.13 32.88 8.08
N ARG A 596 -30.20 34.19 8.30
CA ARG A 596 -29.37 34.86 9.31
C ARG A 596 -29.63 34.35 10.73
N GLN A 597 -30.87 34.18 11.13
CA GLN A 597 -31.22 33.66 12.45
C GLN A 597 -30.81 32.18 12.61
N PHE A 598 -30.96 31.38 11.57
CA PHE A 598 -30.50 30.00 11.56
C PHE A 598 -28.98 29.89 11.76
N VAL A 599 -28.18 30.59 10.95
CA VAL A 599 -26.72 30.63 11.10
C VAL A 599 -26.28 31.17 12.44
N ARG A 600 -26.96 32.21 12.94
CA ARG A 600 -26.69 32.78 14.26
C ARG A 600 -26.94 31.77 15.37
N LYS A 601 -28.05 31.03 15.33
CA LYS A 601 -28.41 30.04 16.35
C LYS A 601 -27.52 28.81 16.30
N LEU A 602 -27.04 28.43 15.13
CA LEU A 602 -26.07 27.34 14.96
C LEU A 602 -24.68 27.73 15.50
N SER A 603 -24.31 29.01 15.41
CA SER A 603 -23.02 29.49 15.91
C SER A 603 -23.05 29.92 17.37
N ASP A 604 -24.22 30.03 17.98
CA ASP A 604 -24.40 30.30 19.41
C ASP A 604 -24.14 29.02 20.23
N ASP A 605 -23.55 29.14 21.42
CA ASP A 605 -23.37 28.01 22.38
C ASP A 605 -24.71 27.45 22.91
N SER A 606 -25.84 27.81 22.29
CA SER A 606 -27.18 27.37 22.68
C SER A 606 -27.55 25.97 22.15
N THR A 607 -26.84 25.46 21.16
CA THR A 607 -27.05 24.11 20.63
C THR A 607 -26.24 23.07 21.39
N PHE A 608 -26.69 21.81 21.34
CA PHE A 608 -25.99 20.72 22.01
C PHE A 608 -24.60 20.48 21.40
N SER A 609 -23.58 20.33 22.25
CA SER A 609 -22.18 20.14 21.84
C SER A 609 -21.46 19.12 22.71
N PHE A 610 -20.32 18.64 22.24
CA PHE A 610 -19.37 17.86 23.03
C PHE A 610 -18.20 18.72 23.48
N GLU A 611 -17.82 18.58 24.77
CA GLU A 611 -16.57 19.10 25.28
C GLU A 611 -15.52 17.97 25.28
N LYS A 612 -14.41 18.18 24.58
CA LYS A 612 -13.30 17.25 24.56
C LYS A 612 -12.44 17.42 25.80
N LEU A 613 -12.35 16.34 26.60
CA LEU A 613 -11.59 16.30 27.83
C LEU A 613 -10.46 15.27 27.74
N SER A 614 -9.28 15.57 28.31
CA SER A 614 -8.19 14.63 28.43
C SER A 614 -8.00 14.21 29.90
N ILE A 615 -7.60 12.94 30.11
CA ILE A 615 -7.42 12.41 31.47
C ILE A 615 -6.34 13.15 32.27
N SER A 616 -5.36 13.80 31.61
CA SER A 616 -4.31 14.55 32.28
C SER A 616 -4.80 15.76 33.08
N ASP A 617 -6.01 16.25 32.79
CA ASP A 617 -6.55 17.46 33.42
C ASP A 617 -7.24 17.19 34.76
N THR A 618 -7.37 15.92 35.20
CA THR A 618 -8.20 15.53 36.37
C THR A 618 -7.45 14.90 37.53
N VAL A 619 -6.12 14.80 37.50
CA VAL A 619 -5.33 14.27 38.62
C VAL A 619 -4.49 15.39 39.26
N GLU A 620 -5.13 16.37 39.87
CA GLU A 620 -4.52 17.13 40.97
C GLU A 620 -5.21 16.72 42.29
N PRO A 621 -4.47 16.34 43.34
CA PRO A 621 -5.03 16.18 44.65
C PRO A 621 -5.37 17.56 45.22
N ASP A 622 -6.60 17.68 45.70
CA ASP A 622 -7.20 18.80 46.41
C ASP A 622 -6.22 19.37 47.48
N GLU A 623 -5.58 20.50 47.18
CA GLU A 623 -5.05 21.40 48.20
C GLU A 623 -5.34 22.85 47.78
N GLY A 624 -6.16 23.47 48.61
CA GLY A 624 -6.85 24.72 48.41
C GLY A 624 -5.99 25.94 48.09
N GLY A 625 -6.62 26.89 47.43
CA GLY A 625 -6.22 28.29 47.58
C GLY A 625 -6.28 29.17 46.33
N ALA A 626 -7.42 29.83 46.17
CA ALA A 626 -7.54 31.25 45.77
C ALA A 626 -6.96 31.76 44.44
N GLY A 627 -7.86 32.08 43.55
CA GLY A 627 -7.93 33.37 42.86
C GLY A 627 -6.88 33.72 41.80
N GLY A 628 -7.27 33.76 40.53
CA GLY A 628 -6.48 34.43 39.51
C GLY A 628 -7.12 34.43 38.14
N ASN A 629 -7.58 35.60 37.70
CA ASN A 629 -8.21 35.96 36.46
C ASN A 629 -7.69 35.21 35.21
N ALA A 630 -8.56 34.54 34.48
CA ALA A 630 -8.31 34.08 33.12
C ALA A 630 -8.64 35.17 32.11
N GLU A 631 -7.61 35.79 31.54
CA GLU A 631 -7.71 36.52 30.29
C GLU A 631 -7.74 35.52 29.12
N GLY A 632 -8.72 35.74 28.24
CA GLY A 632 -8.92 34.93 27.04
C GLY A 632 -7.71 34.90 26.10
N GLY A 633 -7.05 33.77 26.01
CA GLY A 633 -6.06 33.45 25.00
C GLY A 633 -6.67 32.48 23.99
N LYS A 634 -6.72 32.89 22.72
CA LYS A 634 -7.00 31.99 21.59
C LYS A 634 -6.13 30.74 21.73
N PRO A 635 -6.67 29.53 21.48
CA PRO A 635 -5.84 28.33 21.42
C PRO A 635 -4.89 28.45 20.22
N GLU A 636 -3.64 28.76 20.47
CA GLU A 636 -2.57 28.49 19.52
C GLU A 636 -2.57 26.96 19.25
N MET A 637 -2.76 26.60 17.99
CA MET A 637 -2.56 25.25 17.48
C MET A 637 -1.12 24.83 17.76
N MET A 638 -0.88 24.30 18.95
CA MET A 638 0.35 23.64 19.27
C MET A 638 0.26 22.22 18.69
N GLY A 639 0.72 22.11 17.45
CA GLY A 639 0.95 20.83 16.80
C GLY A 639 1.97 19.99 17.56
N SER A 640 1.59 19.39 18.66
CA SER A 640 2.27 18.21 19.20
C SER A 640 1.76 17.00 18.43
N ARG A 641 2.31 16.82 17.22
CA ARG A 641 2.28 15.52 16.54
C ARG A 641 2.71 14.47 17.54
N ALA A 642 1.78 13.65 17.98
CA ALA A 642 2.10 12.37 18.60
C ALA A 642 3.10 11.68 17.65
N GLU A 643 4.33 11.51 18.09
CA GLU A 643 5.30 10.65 17.43
C GLU A 643 4.79 9.22 17.60
N ALA A 644 3.76 8.85 16.82
CA ALA A 644 3.54 7.46 16.53
C ALA A 644 4.90 6.93 16.13
N HIS A 645 5.41 5.93 16.83
CA HIS A 645 6.60 5.18 16.46
C HIS A 645 6.39 4.61 15.05
N THR A 646 6.54 5.45 14.05
CA THR A 646 6.67 5.01 12.66
C THR A 646 7.93 4.19 12.62
N ALA A 647 7.76 2.87 12.75
CA ALA A 647 8.83 1.94 12.49
C ALA A 647 9.35 2.30 11.10
N TYR A 648 10.57 2.85 11.02
CA TYR A 648 11.17 3.28 9.76
C TYR A 648 11.24 2.11 8.79
N PRO A 649 10.34 1.95 7.82
CA PRO A 649 10.38 0.86 6.86
C PRO A 649 11.55 1.00 5.90
N THR A 650 12.07 2.22 5.69
CA THR A 650 13.36 2.46 5.06
C THR A 650 14.51 1.72 5.74
N LYS A 651 14.41 1.43 7.07
CA LYS A 651 15.37 0.57 7.78
C LYS A 651 15.34 -0.87 7.27
N ALA A 652 14.17 -1.40 6.97
CA ALA A 652 14.04 -2.77 6.47
C ALA A 652 14.62 -2.90 5.05
N ALA A 653 14.36 -1.94 4.14
CA ALA A 653 14.94 -1.93 2.80
C ALA A 653 16.46 -1.73 2.83
N ALA A 654 16.97 -0.84 3.68
CA ALA A 654 18.40 -0.62 3.88
C ALA A 654 19.07 -1.86 4.48
N GLY A 655 18.42 -2.52 5.45
CA GLY A 655 18.90 -3.77 6.06
C GLY A 655 18.97 -4.92 5.06
N THR A 656 17.96 -5.11 4.21
CA THR A 656 17.98 -6.12 3.15
C THR A 656 19.12 -5.88 2.16
N GLY A 657 19.42 -4.61 1.85
CA GLY A 657 20.58 -4.24 1.03
C GLY A 657 21.92 -4.68 1.61
N ILE A 658 22.11 -4.50 2.92
CA ILE A 658 23.33 -4.96 3.62
C ILE A 658 23.46 -6.48 3.54
N VAL A 659 22.38 -7.23 3.78
CA VAL A 659 22.38 -8.70 3.70
C VAL A 659 22.71 -9.16 2.29
N LEU A 660 22.13 -8.56 1.27
CA LEU A 660 22.41 -8.89 -0.14
C LEU A 660 23.87 -8.61 -0.50
N CYS A 661 24.44 -7.49 -0.09
CA CYS A 661 25.86 -7.19 -0.27
C CYS A 661 26.76 -8.22 0.44
N GLY A 662 26.37 -8.66 1.64
CA GLY A 662 27.06 -9.74 2.37
C GLY A 662 27.04 -11.07 1.63
N ILE A 663 25.86 -11.47 1.09
CA ILE A 663 25.71 -12.69 0.27
C ILE A 663 26.63 -12.64 -0.97
N VAL A 664 26.70 -11.49 -1.65
CA VAL A 664 27.61 -11.29 -2.79
C VAL A 664 29.05 -11.51 -2.38
N GLY A 665 29.46 -10.91 -1.27
CA GLY A 665 30.83 -11.05 -0.72
C GLY A 665 31.17 -12.50 -0.40
N VAL A 666 30.25 -13.25 0.24
CA VAL A 666 30.41 -14.67 0.55
C VAL A 666 30.53 -15.50 -0.71
N LEU A 667 29.63 -15.32 -1.68
CA LEU A 667 29.66 -16.06 -2.95
C LEU A 667 30.97 -15.85 -3.73
N GLU A 668 31.48 -14.62 -3.73
CA GLU A 668 32.76 -14.28 -4.35
C GLU A 668 33.94 -14.95 -3.61
N ALA A 669 33.96 -14.88 -2.27
CA ALA A 669 34.98 -15.54 -1.46
C ALA A 669 35.00 -17.05 -1.65
N LEU A 670 33.82 -17.70 -1.69
CA LEU A 670 33.67 -19.12 -1.98
C LEU A 670 34.19 -19.49 -3.38
N GLN A 671 33.95 -18.60 -4.36
CA GLN A 671 34.43 -18.81 -5.72
C GLN A 671 35.98 -18.73 -5.81
N ASP A 672 36.59 -17.79 -5.07
CA ASP A 672 38.05 -17.64 -5.02
C ASP A 672 38.73 -18.84 -4.32
N ILE A 673 38.13 -19.33 -3.21
CA ILE A 673 38.60 -20.55 -2.53
C ILE A 673 38.48 -21.76 -3.47
N ARG A 674 37.35 -21.97 -4.12
CA ARG A 674 37.14 -23.11 -5.04
C ARG A 674 38.06 -23.09 -6.26
N LYS A 675 38.40 -21.91 -6.78
CA LYS A 675 39.33 -21.75 -7.91
C LYS A 675 40.80 -21.83 -7.45
N ARG A 676 41.06 -22.07 -6.14
CA ARG A 676 42.40 -22.09 -5.53
C ARG A 676 43.27 -20.88 -5.91
N ARG A 677 42.61 -19.68 -6.03
CA ARG A 677 43.31 -18.44 -6.40
C ARG A 677 44.29 -17.96 -5.34
N PHE A 678 44.09 -18.32 -4.09
CA PHE A 678 44.94 -18.04 -2.96
C PHE A 678 45.26 -19.34 -2.23
N ARG A 679 46.43 -19.46 -1.61
CA ARG A 679 46.88 -20.64 -0.88
C ARG A 679 47.25 -20.28 0.56
N GLY A 680 47.05 -21.23 1.49
CA GLY A 680 47.43 -21.09 2.89
C GLY A 680 46.72 -19.96 3.63
N GLU A 681 47.44 -19.19 4.47
CA GLU A 681 46.87 -18.09 5.26
C GLU A 681 46.36 -16.93 4.41
N THR A 682 46.95 -16.72 3.22
CA THR A 682 46.50 -15.65 2.30
C THR A 682 45.10 -15.91 1.73
N ALA A 683 44.68 -17.17 1.64
CA ALA A 683 43.33 -17.53 1.20
C ALA A 683 42.24 -17.10 2.21
N LEU A 684 42.55 -17.29 3.51
CA LEU A 684 41.60 -16.88 4.55
C LEU A 684 41.51 -15.35 4.63
N PHE A 685 42.65 -14.64 4.58
CA PHE A 685 42.68 -13.18 4.59
C PHE A 685 41.98 -12.57 3.40
N ALA A 686 42.25 -13.09 2.19
CA ALA A 686 41.58 -12.65 0.99
C ALA A 686 40.07 -12.93 1.02
N GLY A 687 39.67 -14.09 1.57
CA GLY A 687 38.24 -14.46 1.72
C GLY A 687 37.51 -13.56 2.71
N ILE A 688 38.13 -13.27 3.88
CA ILE A 688 37.55 -12.34 4.86
C ILE A 688 37.40 -10.94 4.26
N PHE A 689 38.41 -10.47 3.53
CA PHE A 689 38.41 -9.15 2.93
C PHE A 689 37.35 -9.02 1.79
N THR A 690 37.17 -10.08 0.98
CA THR A 690 36.12 -10.12 -0.05
C THR A 690 34.70 -10.10 0.51
N VAL A 691 34.48 -10.50 1.76
CA VAL A 691 33.20 -10.35 2.48
C VAL A 691 33.07 -8.96 3.09
N LEU A 692 34.13 -8.47 3.73
CA LEU A 692 34.13 -7.19 4.44
C LEU A 692 33.78 -6.00 3.53
N GLN A 693 34.38 -5.94 2.37
CA GLN A 693 34.27 -4.78 1.48
C GLN A 693 32.82 -4.54 0.96
N PRO A 694 32.09 -5.56 0.41
CA PRO A 694 30.69 -5.36 0.01
C PRO A 694 29.77 -5.01 1.19
N VAL A 695 30.00 -5.59 2.38
CA VAL A 695 29.25 -5.26 3.59
C VAL A 695 29.45 -3.80 3.97
N LEU A 696 30.70 -3.29 3.95
CA LEU A 696 30.99 -1.89 4.23
C LEU A 696 30.37 -0.94 3.21
N CYS A 697 30.43 -1.28 1.91
CA CYS A 697 29.77 -0.49 0.87
C CYS A 697 28.25 -0.47 1.04
N GLY A 698 27.64 -1.63 1.34
CA GLY A 698 26.21 -1.74 1.62
C GLY A 698 25.78 -0.95 2.86
N THR A 699 26.60 -1.00 3.94
CA THR A 699 26.34 -0.23 5.18
C THR A 699 26.43 1.27 4.95
N ALA A 700 27.47 1.73 4.23
CA ALA A 700 27.62 3.15 3.92
C ALA A 700 26.44 3.67 3.09
N ALA A 701 26.00 2.91 2.08
CA ALA A 701 24.82 3.26 1.28
C ALA A 701 23.54 3.22 2.11
N ALA A 702 23.37 2.24 3.01
CA ALA A 702 22.22 2.15 3.90
C ALA A 702 22.15 3.32 4.88
N LEU A 703 23.27 3.69 5.50
CA LEU A 703 23.36 4.86 6.38
C LEU A 703 23.08 6.17 5.64
N PHE A 704 23.58 6.30 4.41
CA PHE A 704 23.28 7.46 3.58
C PHE A 704 21.80 7.57 3.26
N ILE A 705 21.15 6.47 2.86
CA ILE A 705 19.70 6.44 2.57
C ILE A 705 18.88 6.82 3.80
N VAL A 706 19.18 6.20 4.95
CA VAL A 706 18.48 6.49 6.23
C VAL A 706 18.72 7.92 6.68
N GLY A 707 19.92 8.47 6.47
CA GLY A 707 20.24 9.86 6.79
C GLY A 707 19.50 10.87 5.89
N MET A 708 19.26 10.52 4.63
CA MET A 708 18.52 11.38 3.69
C MET A 708 16.99 11.30 3.86
N THR A 709 16.46 10.17 4.34
CA THR A 709 15.02 9.92 4.44
C THR A 709 14.47 10.06 5.85
N GLY A 710 15.32 10.01 6.90
CA GLY A 710 14.91 10.03 8.31
C GLY A 710 15.03 11.40 8.97
N LYS A 711 14.21 11.63 10.00
CA LYS A 711 14.41 12.76 10.92
C LYS A 711 15.66 12.51 11.78
N TRP A 712 16.44 13.54 12.05
CA TRP A 712 17.70 13.46 12.81
C TRP A 712 17.54 12.91 14.25
N SER A 713 16.37 13.10 14.87
CA SER A 713 16.07 12.61 16.22
C SER A 713 16.13 11.09 16.39
N GLY A 714 15.82 10.30 15.35
CA GLY A 714 15.85 8.83 15.38
C GLY A 714 17.07 8.20 14.68
N PHE A 715 17.94 9.00 14.06
CA PHE A 715 19.05 8.50 13.25
C PHE A 715 20.04 7.64 14.03
N GLY A 716 20.36 8.00 15.27
CA GLY A 716 21.30 7.26 16.11
C GLY A 716 20.89 5.80 16.35
N GLY A 717 19.63 5.57 16.71
CA GLY A 717 19.09 4.21 16.91
C GLY A 717 19.04 3.38 15.62
N ALA A 718 18.64 4.01 14.50
CA ALA A 718 18.65 3.38 13.20
C ALA A 718 20.05 3.00 12.72
N ALA A 719 21.01 3.90 12.86
CA ALA A 719 22.40 3.67 12.53
C ALA A 719 23.01 2.53 13.37
N ALA A 720 22.74 2.50 14.68
CA ALA A 720 23.19 1.43 15.56
C ALA A 720 22.63 0.06 15.13
N ALA A 721 21.34 -0.03 14.80
CA ALA A 721 20.71 -1.26 14.33
C ALA A 721 21.32 -1.75 13.01
N LEU A 722 21.56 -0.85 12.04
CA LEU A 722 22.19 -1.20 10.76
C LEU A 722 23.65 -1.63 10.93
N LEU A 723 24.41 -1.00 11.84
CA LEU A 723 25.78 -1.41 12.15
C LEU A 723 25.83 -2.79 12.83
N LEU A 724 24.89 -3.07 13.74
CA LEU A 724 24.78 -4.40 14.37
C LEU A 724 24.43 -5.47 13.33
N LEU A 725 23.50 -5.19 12.43
CA LEU A 725 23.16 -6.07 11.33
C LEU A 725 24.36 -6.34 10.41
N ALA A 726 25.10 -5.29 10.05
CA ALA A 726 26.32 -5.41 9.24
C ALA A 726 27.39 -6.28 9.92
N ALA A 727 27.59 -6.11 11.22
CA ALA A 727 28.50 -6.94 12.02
C ALA A 727 28.05 -8.40 12.04
N ALA A 728 26.76 -8.67 12.23
CA ALA A 728 26.19 -10.02 12.19
C ALA A 728 26.38 -10.68 10.81
N VAL A 729 26.06 -9.98 9.73
CA VAL A 729 26.24 -10.46 8.35
C VAL A 729 27.70 -10.76 8.05
N PHE A 730 28.61 -9.91 8.53
CA PHE A 730 30.05 -10.11 8.38
C PHE A 730 30.55 -11.34 9.15
N LEU A 731 30.14 -11.53 10.40
CA LEU A 731 30.52 -12.70 11.22
C LEU A 731 30.02 -14.01 10.61
N VAL A 732 28.77 -14.05 10.15
CA VAL A 732 28.20 -15.21 9.42
C VAL A 732 28.99 -15.48 8.14
N GLY A 733 29.35 -14.43 7.41
CA GLY A 733 30.18 -14.53 6.21
C GLY A 733 31.57 -15.12 6.47
N ILE A 734 32.23 -14.68 7.55
CA ILE A 734 33.53 -15.27 7.98
C ILE A 734 33.37 -16.76 8.33
N GLY A 735 32.29 -17.12 9.04
CA GLY A 735 31.98 -18.51 9.38
C GLY A 735 31.87 -19.38 8.13
N ALA A 736 31.11 -18.91 7.12
CA ALA A 736 30.96 -19.60 5.85
C ALA A 736 32.29 -19.76 5.08
N VAL A 737 33.13 -18.72 5.07
CA VAL A 737 34.47 -18.75 4.45
C VAL A 737 35.40 -19.75 5.16
N ARG A 738 35.40 -19.78 6.49
CA ARG A 738 36.17 -20.74 7.27
C ARG A 738 35.76 -22.18 7.05
N LEU A 739 34.45 -22.43 7.04
CA LEU A 739 33.87 -23.74 6.78
C LEU A 739 34.23 -24.22 5.37
N ALA A 740 34.06 -23.38 4.36
CA ALA A 740 34.39 -23.71 2.98
C ALA A 740 35.88 -24.01 2.80
N LYS A 741 36.76 -23.26 3.49
CA LYS A 741 38.20 -23.53 3.48
C LYS A 741 38.49 -24.92 4.04
N ARG A 742 37.90 -25.29 5.20
CA ARG A 742 38.06 -26.64 5.79
C ARG A 742 37.62 -27.76 4.86
N ILE A 743 36.49 -27.57 4.15
CA ILE A 743 35.93 -28.57 3.19
C ILE A 743 36.81 -28.73 1.93
N VAL A 744 37.52 -27.67 1.51
CA VAL A 744 38.38 -27.69 0.31
C VAL A 744 39.82 -28.15 0.62
N GLU A 745 40.29 -27.93 1.83
CA GLU A 745 41.65 -28.29 2.30
C GLU A 745 41.68 -29.66 3.03
N GLY A 746 40.55 -30.15 3.59
CA GLY A 746 40.37 -31.51 4.12
C GLY A 746 39.93 -32.47 3.03
#